data_878412b49e666804477d951d316c9199
#
_entry.id   878412b49e666804477d951d316c9199
#
_cell.length_a   1.000
_cell.length_b   1.000
_cell.length_c   1.000
_cell.angle_alpha   90.00
_cell.angle_beta   90.00
_cell.angle_gamma   90.00
#
_symmetry.space_group_name_H-M   'P 1'
#
loop_
_entity.id
_entity.type
_entity.pdbx_description
1 polymer ?
#
loop_
_entity_poly.entity_id
_entity_poly.type
_entity_poly.pdbx_seq_one_letter_code
_entity_poly.pdbx_strand_id
1 'polypeptide(L)'
;MTPFTLRRVLRHLALALVAAAVASPAFAGWSSIGAMPAPTREANALVFRGAQGTVSVSALSPDVVRVRFSPTPAFGRDHSYAVVKTDFGDARAAFDIGAGASTITTPSLKVTIRHDPFRIGFADASGESLDEDDPDRGMAWAGKQVKVWKRLRDDEFVYGLGEKTGRLNKRGRNLGGYSYAMWNSDTFAYGDDTDPIYVSVPFFMVTRAGRAHGIFFDNTFRSLFDVGHEVQELLSFGAEGGEMNYYFINGPAPKQVVQRYTELTGRTPLPPRWALGFHQCRYSYYPESKVRSIAENFRKRKIPADVIWLDIHYLDGYNPFTWDKERFPDPAKLIADLRRDGFRTVTIVDPHPKKQVGYEPYDTGLAGDDFAKNPDGTVYEAPVWPSQAERNPGPSVFPDFTKPAAREWWGGLYKKPYLDIGVAGIWNDMNEPAVFIDPAHTMPPQVRFDNEGQPTDHREVHNVYGMQMSRATYEGLLRLRPDERPFILSRASFAGGQRYAALWPGDNTSDWNHLRATIPMFSGMGMSGFSFVGSDIGGFADAPTPELFTRWLQLGVFYPFMRVHSAFGTPDQEPWSYGPRYEEVNRRAIELRYELLPHIYNVMQEASETGVPAFRPLLLEYPSDPATWERDDEFLFGADLLVAPALREPQSEREVYLPKGDWYDFWTSKRYEGGKTIKVPLTLDNIPVFARGGAFVFRQPVIQHTGEMPGQPMIVDVYPAARSERSLYEDDGSTLDYTRGGSVRRTFRQTREEGRTVIDVSAAGSYRPAARDLVLRVRLDSTPGRVRVGTETLSQLDTSKAGAKGWSRSADGTVTVRMADRFEAFQVSIEP
;
A
#
# COMPACT_ATOMS: atom_id res chain seq x y z
N MET A 1 46.93 -53.16 24.67
CA MET A 1 45.93 -52.10 24.30
C MET A 1 44.88 -52.06 25.42
N THR A 2 44.84 -50.97 26.17
CA THR A 2 43.95 -50.81 27.30
C THR A 2 42.53 -50.44 26.89
N PRO A 3 41.51 -50.81 27.67
CA PRO A 3 40.08 -50.55 27.28
C PRO A 3 39.69 -49.11 27.07
N PHE A 4 40.59 -48.17 27.39
CA PHE A 4 40.37 -46.74 27.21
C PHE A 4 40.53 -46.24 25.78
N THR A 5 41.34 -46.90 24.97
CA THR A 5 41.54 -46.52 23.57
C THR A 5 40.41 -46.96 22.64
N LEU A 6 39.75 -48.06 22.96
CA LEU A 6 38.64 -48.58 22.14
C LEU A 6 37.36 -47.76 22.33
N ARG A 7 37.13 -47.22 23.52
CA ARG A 7 35.97 -46.29 23.76
C ARG A 7 36.12 -44.91 23.09
N ARG A 8 37.32 -44.44 22.88
CA ARG A 8 37.55 -43.15 22.17
C ARG A 8 37.38 -43.29 20.65
N VAL A 9 37.82 -44.40 20.08
CA VAL A 9 37.63 -44.69 18.63
C VAL A 9 36.17 -44.95 18.32
N LEU A 10 35.46 -45.67 19.15
CA LEU A 10 34.02 -45.92 18.99
C LEU A 10 33.16 -44.64 19.18
N ARG A 11 33.58 -43.69 20.04
CA ARG A 11 32.92 -42.38 20.18
C ARG A 11 33.12 -41.48 18.98
N HIS A 12 34.30 -41.50 18.34
CA HIS A 12 34.60 -40.71 17.15
C HIS A 12 33.97 -41.30 15.89
N LEU A 13 33.85 -42.63 15.81
CA LEU A 13 33.07 -43.30 14.76
C LEU A 13 31.54 -43.11 14.93
N ALA A 14 31.02 -43.11 16.15
CA ALA A 14 29.62 -42.79 16.39
C ALA A 14 29.29 -41.31 16.15
N LEU A 15 30.19 -40.39 16.45
CA LEU A 15 30.07 -38.95 16.13
C LEU A 15 30.22 -38.69 14.64
N ALA A 16 31.09 -39.42 13.92
CA ALA A 16 31.20 -39.31 12.47
C ALA A 16 30.01 -39.93 11.71
N LEU A 17 29.39 -41.00 12.25
CA LEU A 17 28.16 -41.59 11.73
C LEU A 17 26.90 -40.77 12.06
N VAL A 18 26.88 -40.04 13.18
CA VAL A 18 25.79 -39.08 13.49
C VAL A 18 25.93 -37.80 12.68
N ALA A 19 27.15 -37.33 12.37
CA ALA A 19 27.38 -36.20 11.48
C ALA A 19 27.05 -36.48 9.99
N ALA A 20 27.13 -37.77 9.55
CA ALA A 20 26.74 -38.16 8.18
C ALA A 20 25.23 -38.46 8.05
N ALA A 21 24.47 -38.53 9.16
CA ALA A 21 23.02 -38.84 9.16
C ALA A 21 22.13 -37.60 9.40
N VAL A 22 22.72 -36.41 9.49
CA VAL A 22 21.98 -35.14 9.44
C VAL A 22 22.12 -34.51 8.04
N ALA A 23 21.93 -35.31 7.00
CA ALA A 23 21.50 -34.80 5.71
C ALA A 23 20.00 -34.44 5.86
N SER A 24 19.74 -33.15 5.87
CA SER A 24 18.48 -32.50 6.18
C SER A 24 17.27 -33.18 5.57
N PRO A 25 16.22 -33.50 6.35
CA PRO A 25 14.97 -34.05 5.83
C PRO A 25 14.21 -33.08 4.88
N ALA A 26 14.67 -31.85 4.74
CA ALA A 26 14.07 -30.82 3.87
C ALA A 26 14.17 -31.11 2.36
N PHE A 27 14.94 -32.11 1.89
CA PHE A 27 15.11 -32.45 0.50
C PHE A 27 14.53 -33.80 0.06
N ALA A 28 14.06 -34.62 0.96
CA ALA A 28 13.41 -35.87 0.59
C ALA A 28 12.12 -35.58 -0.19
N GLY A 29 12.16 -35.82 -1.51
CA GLY A 29 11.01 -35.69 -2.41
C GLY A 29 11.10 -34.58 -3.48
N TRP A 30 12.09 -33.68 -3.42
CA TRP A 30 12.31 -32.68 -4.46
C TRP A 30 13.20 -33.18 -5.59
N SER A 31 12.77 -33.02 -6.83
CA SER A 31 13.55 -33.24 -8.04
C SER A 31 14.27 -31.95 -8.43
N SER A 32 15.59 -31.98 -8.59
CA SER A 32 16.39 -30.83 -9.05
C SER A 32 16.40 -30.77 -10.58
N ILE A 33 16.50 -29.55 -11.10
CA ILE A 33 16.66 -29.34 -12.56
C ILE A 33 17.96 -29.97 -13.13
N GLY A 34 19.00 -30.16 -12.30
CA GLY A 34 20.25 -30.81 -12.65
C GLY A 34 21.05 -30.06 -13.72
N ALA A 35 21.61 -30.84 -14.66
CA ALA A 35 22.31 -30.29 -15.82
C ALA A 35 21.34 -29.95 -16.94
N MET A 36 21.57 -28.83 -17.63
CA MET A 36 20.82 -28.39 -18.82
C MET A 36 21.76 -28.28 -20.03
N PRO A 37 21.30 -28.63 -21.23
CA PRO A 37 22.07 -28.42 -22.46
C PRO A 37 22.27 -26.92 -22.73
N ALA A 38 23.18 -26.59 -23.66
CA ALA A 38 23.32 -25.21 -24.12
C ALA A 38 21.98 -24.68 -24.67
N PRO A 39 21.66 -23.40 -24.41
CA PRO A 39 20.37 -22.81 -24.78
C PRO A 39 20.29 -22.49 -26.27
N THR A 40 19.06 -22.32 -26.75
CA THR A 40 18.78 -21.58 -27.98
C THR A 40 18.45 -20.13 -27.65
N ARG A 41 18.92 -19.19 -28.48
CA ARG A 41 18.50 -17.81 -28.39
C ARG A 41 17.15 -17.63 -29.10
N GLU A 42 16.17 -17.10 -28.40
CA GLU A 42 14.84 -16.81 -28.93
C GLU A 42 14.49 -15.32 -28.59
N ALA A 43 14.58 -14.47 -29.58
CA ALA A 43 14.42 -13.02 -29.42
C ALA A 43 15.33 -12.43 -28.30
N ASN A 44 14.77 -11.99 -27.20
CA ASN A 44 15.45 -11.42 -26.03
C ASN A 44 15.66 -12.45 -24.90
N ALA A 45 15.57 -13.73 -25.17
CA ALA A 45 15.69 -14.84 -24.22
C ALA A 45 16.73 -15.87 -24.58
N LEU A 46 17.30 -16.53 -23.59
CA LEU A 46 17.97 -17.83 -23.68
C LEU A 46 17.02 -18.92 -23.18
N VAL A 47 16.69 -19.87 -24.04
CA VAL A 47 15.78 -20.96 -23.74
C VAL A 47 16.52 -22.28 -23.65
N PHE A 48 16.47 -22.89 -22.46
CA PHE A 48 17.07 -24.19 -22.16
C PHE A 48 15.99 -25.27 -22.20
N ARG A 49 16.19 -26.33 -23.00
CA ARG A 49 15.27 -27.48 -23.08
C ARG A 49 16.02 -28.75 -22.72
N GLY A 50 15.72 -29.27 -21.55
CA GLY A 50 16.34 -30.46 -20.99
C GLY A 50 15.33 -31.57 -20.71
N ALA A 51 15.82 -32.75 -20.31
CA ALA A 51 14.97 -33.87 -19.91
C ALA A 51 14.12 -33.59 -18.69
N GLN A 52 14.53 -32.61 -17.84
CA GLN A 52 13.92 -32.25 -16.58
C GLN A 52 13.04 -30.99 -16.67
N GLY A 53 12.73 -30.52 -17.87
CA GLY A 53 11.89 -29.37 -18.12
C GLY A 53 12.52 -28.30 -19.00
N THR A 54 11.87 -27.14 -19.03
CA THR A 54 12.27 -26.00 -19.88
C THR A 54 12.47 -24.75 -19.00
N VAL A 55 13.55 -24.01 -19.25
CA VAL A 55 13.83 -22.70 -18.61
C VAL A 55 13.97 -21.65 -19.69
N SER A 56 13.35 -20.48 -19.45
CA SER A 56 13.55 -19.26 -20.23
C SER A 56 14.09 -18.16 -19.33
N VAL A 57 15.17 -17.52 -19.74
CA VAL A 57 15.73 -16.32 -19.09
C VAL A 57 15.69 -15.19 -20.09
N SER A 58 14.83 -14.21 -19.86
CA SER A 58 14.52 -13.13 -20.81
C SER A 58 14.93 -11.77 -20.25
N ALA A 59 15.75 -11.02 -20.99
CA ALA A 59 15.99 -9.61 -20.68
C ALA A 59 14.84 -8.77 -21.22
N LEU A 60 13.96 -8.27 -20.34
CA LEU A 60 12.80 -7.47 -20.73
C LEU A 60 13.19 -5.99 -20.95
N SER A 61 14.02 -5.46 -20.07
CA SER A 61 14.57 -4.11 -20.15
C SER A 61 16.01 -4.12 -19.64
N PRO A 62 16.76 -3.00 -19.69
CA PRO A 62 18.09 -2.96 -19.08
C PRO A 62 18.14 -3.40 -17.61
N ASP A 63 17.05 -3.28 -16.88
CA ASP A 63 16.97 -3.47 -15.43
C ASP A 63 16.03 -4.61 -14.98
N VAL A 64 15.30 -5.24 -15.92
CA VAL A 64 14.31 -6.28 -15.59
C VAL A 64 14.58 -7.54 -16.39
N VAL A 65 14.74 -8.64 -15.68
CA VAL A 65 14.93 -9.99 -16.25
C VAL A 65 13.83 -10.91 -15.74
N ARG A 66 13.17 -11.62 -16.66
CA ARG A 66 12.17 -12.64 -16.32
C ARG A 66 12.77 -14.02 -16.42
N VAL A 67 12.53 -14.85 -15.43
CA VAL A 67 12.88 -16.27 -15.40
C VAL A 67 11.60 -17.09 -15.33
N ARG A 68 11.42 -18.02 -16.28
CA ARG A 68 10.35 -19.02 -16.26
C ARG A 68 10.97 -20.42 -16.24
N PHE A 69 10.46 -21.28 -15.37
CA PHE A 69 10.77 -22.71 -15.37
C PHE A 69 9.48 -23.52 -15.30
N SER A 70 9.36 -24.47 -16.19
CA SER A 70 8.33 -25.51 -16.17
C SER A 70 9.01 -26.88 -16.06
N PRO A 71 8.58 -27.77 -15.14
CA PRO A 71 9.07 -29.15 -15.09
C PRO A 71 8.56 -30.02 -16.28
N THR A 72 7.89 -29.40 -17.25
CA THR A 72 7.41 -30.05 -18.47
C THR A 72 8.17 -29.54 -19.69
N PRO A 73 8.13 -30.25 -20.83
CA PRO A 73 8.83 -29.84 -22.05
C PRO A 73 8.35 -28.52 -22.66
N ALA A 74 7.14 -28.05 -22.29
CA ALA A 74 6.55 -26.80 -22.76
C ALA A 74 6.09 -25.96 -21.61
N PHE A 75 6.11 -24.62 -21.79
CA PHE A 75 5.46 -23.70 -20.86
C PHE A 75 3.94 -23.76 -20.98
N GLY A 76 3.26 -23.48 -19.90
CA GLY A 76 1.84 -23.22 -19.87
C GLY A 76 1.49 -21.86 -20.50
N ARG A 77 0.24 -21.44 -20.34
CA ARG A 77 -0.24 -20.14 -20.80
C ARG A 77 0.63 -19.01 -20.24
N ASP A 78 1.06 -18.10 -21.11
CA ASP A 78 1.71 -16.85 -20.67
C ASP A 78 0.63 -15.82 -20.31
N HIS A 79 0.25 -15.82 -19.06
CA HIS A 79 -0.80 -14.97 -18.49
C HIS A 79 -0.43 -14.52 -17.09
N SER A 80 -0.80 -13.30 -16.74
CA SER A 80 -0.65 -12.74 -15.40
C SER A 80 -1.84 -11.86 -15.05
N TYR A 81 -2.36 -12.01 -13.84
CA TYR A 81 -3.32 -11.06 -13.27
C TYR A 81 -2.65 -9.78 -12.75
N ALA A 82 -1.35 -9.86 -12.42
CA ALA A 82 -0.59 -8.78 -11.82
C ALA A 82 0.11 -7.89 -12.86
N VAL A 83 0.79 -8.49 -13.84
CA VAL A 83 1.62 -7.78 -14.82
C VAL A 83 0.76 -7.15 -15.89
N VAL A 84 0.92 -5.84 -16.09
CA VAL A 84 0.19 -5.06 -17.09
C VAL A 84 1.11 -4.44 -18.15
N LYS A 85 2.40 -4.34 -17.85
CA LYS A 85 3.38 -3.80 -18.79
C LYS A 85 3.68 -4.83 -19.89
N THR A 86 3.37 -4.50 -21.13
CA THR A 86 3.59 -5.34 -22.30
C THR A 86 4.74 -4.83 -23.18
N ASP A 87 4.96 -3.51 -23.20
CA ASP A 87 6.06 -2.87 -23.92
C ASP A 87 7.16 -2.45 -22.93
N PHE A 88 8.31 -3.13 -23.04
CA PHE A 88 9.49 -2.87 -22.23
C PHE A 88 10.56 -2.06 -22.99
N GLY A 89 10.34 -1.75 -24.27
CA GLY A 89 11.34 -1.17 -25.15
C GLY A 89 12.50 -2.11 -25.46
N ASP A 90 13.67 -1.57 -25.79
CA ASP A 90 14.87 -2.33 -26.10
C ASP A 90 15.71 -2.57 -24.82
N ALA A 91 15.88 -3.82 -24.44
CA ALA A 91 16.76 -4.23 -23.33
C ALA A 91 18.25 -3.96 -23.62
N ARG A 92 18.64 -3.74 -24.87
CA ARG A 92 20.03 -3.60 -25.34
C ARG A 92 20.91 -4.74 -24.83
N ALA A 93 20.36 -5.96 -24.89
CA ALA A 93 20.99 -7.15 -24.33
C ALA A 93 21.94 -7.82 -25.32
N ALA A 94 23.15 -8.13 -24.89
CA ALA A 94 24.08 -9.01 -25.56
C ALA A 94 24.00 -10.41 -24.98
N PHE A 95 24.09 -11.43 -25.82
CA PHE A 95 23.99 -12.86 -25.47
C PHE A 95 25.27 -13.58 -25.85
N ASP A 96 25.85 -14.32 -24.91
CA ASP A 96 26.98 -15.22 -25.17
C ASP A 96 26.61 -16.62 -24.70
N ILE A 97 26.79 -17.59 -25.58
CA ILE A 97 26.46 -19.02 -25.34
C ILE A 97 27.76 -19.83 -25.33
N GLY A 98 28.26 -20.10 -24.13
CA GLY A 98 29.44 -20.92 -23.91
C GLY A 98 29.12 -22.40 -23.66
N ALA A 99 30.13 -23.24 -23.59
CA ALA A 99 29.99 -24.70 -23.42
C ALA A 99 29.45 -25.09 -22.02
N GLY A 100 29.82 -24.37 -20.95
CA GLY A 100 29.40 -24.65 -19.55
C GLY A 100 28.60 -23.55 -18.87
N ALA A 101 28.54 -22.38 -19.47
CA ALA A 101 27.79 -21.26 -19.01
C ALA A 101 27.39 -20.33 -20.16
N SER A 102 26.26 -19.65 -20.01
CA SER A 102 25.81 -18.62 -20.93
C SER A 102 25.60 -17.31 -20.17
N THR A 103 25.71 -16.17 -20.87
CA THR A 103 25.47 -14.86 -20.26
C THR A 103 24.48 -14.04 -21.06
N ILE A 104 23.72 -13.20 -20.31
CA ILE A 104 22.94 -12.09 -20.84
C ILE A 104 23.49 -10.82 -20.19
N THR A 105 23.96 -9.88 -21.00
CA THR A 105 24.53 -8.62 -20.51
C THR A 105 23.69 -7.47 -21.03
N THR A 106 23.16 -6.67 -20.13
CA THR A 106 22.46 -5.40 -20.41
C THR A 106 23.34 -4.22 -19.95
N PRO A 107 22.97 -2.97 -20.19
CA PRO A 107 23.68 -1.81 -19.64
C PRO A 107 23.77 -1.79 -18.10
N SER A 108 22.84 -2.47 -17.40
CA SER A 108 22.73 -2.41 -15.94
C SER A 108 23.02 -3.73 -15.24
N LEU A 109 22.90 -4.86 -15.97
CA LEU A 109 22.96 -6.21 -15.39
C LEU A 109 23.84 -7.15 -16.22
N LYS A 110 24.49 -8.07 -15.53
CA LYS A 110 25.07 -9.29 -16.09
C LYS A 110 24.41 -10.51 -15.44
N VAL A 111 23.66 -11.27 -16.22
CA VAL A 111 23.08 -12.56 -15.80
C VAL A 111 23.99 -13.68 -16.25
N THR A 112 24.46 -14.49 -15.32
CA THR A 112 25.30 -15.67 -15.60
C THR A 112 24.47 -16.92 -15.34
N ILE A 113 24.38 -17.82 -16.35
CA ILE A 113 23.61 -19.04 -16.29
C ILE A 113 24.57 -20.21 -16.46
N ARG A 114 24.89 -20.90 -15.37
CA ARG A 114 25.67 -22.14 -15.38
C ARG A 114 24.78 -23.28 -15.87
N HIS A 115 25.33 -24.20 -16.67
CA HIS A 115 24.57 -25.29 -17.23
C HIS A 115 24.58 -26.54 -16.35
N ASP A 116 25.68 -26.82 -15.63
CA ASP A 116 25.83 -27.99 -14.78
C ASP A 116 26.56 -27.65 -13.45
N PRO A 117 25.89 -27.73 -12.28
CA PRO A 117 24.45 -27.77 -12.17
C PRO A 117 23.84 -26.46 -12.66
N PHE A 118 22.60 -26.51 -13.13
CA PHE A 118 21.93 -25.31 -13.62
C PHE A 118 21.71 -24.31 -12.49
N ARG A 119 22.28 -23.08 -12.62
CA ARG A 119 22.21 -22.00 -11.63
C ARG A 119 22.21 -20.66 -12.31
N ILE A 120 21.43 -19.72 -11.78
CA ILE A 120 21.34 -18.35 -12.28
C ILE A 120 21.90 -17.41 -11.24
N GLY A 121 22.80 -16.53 -11.67
CA GLY A 121 23.33 -15.43 -10.85
C GLY A 121 23.14 -14.10 -11.55
N PHE A 122 22.86 -13.07 -10.77
CA PHE A 122 22.67 -11.68 -11.20
C PHE A 122 23.75 -10.81 -10.58
N ALA A 123 24.43 -10.05 -11.43
CA ALA A 123 25.41 -9.06 -11.03
C ALA A 123 25.09 -7.71 -11.66
N ASP A 124 25.55 -6.63 -11.08
CA ASP A 124 25.47 -5.33 -11.71
C ASP A 124 26.49 -5.15 -12.84
N ALA A 125 26.46 -3.98 -13.50
CA ALA A 125 27.39 -3.66 -14.60
C ALA A 125 28.87 -3.64 -14.17
N SER A 126 29.17 -3.49 -12.86
CA SER A 126 30.55 -3.56 -12.34
C SER A 126 31.01 -4.99 -12.08
N GLY A 127 30.09 -5.96 -12.11
CA GLY A 127 30.33 -7.36 -11.78
C GLY A 127 30.11 -7.70 -10.30
N GLU A 128 29.62 -6.78 -9.49
CA GLU A 128 29.24 -7.06 -8.10
C GLU A 128 27.99 -7.94 -8.06
N SER A 129 28.04 -9.08 -7.35
CA SER A 129 26.93 -10.02 -7.23
C SER A 129 25.78 -9.39 -6.43
N LEU A 130 24.59 -9.39 -7.04
CA LEU A 130 23.34 -8.92 -6.46
C LEU A 130 22.53 -10.06 -5.86
N ASP A 131 22.32 -11.14 -6.64
CA ASP A 131 21.56 -12.32 -6.26
C ASP A 131 22.12 -13.55 -6.97
N GLU A 132 22.03 -14.70 -6.34
CA GLU A 132 22.47 -15.96 -6.95
C GLU A 132 21.69 -17.17 -6.39
N ASP A 133 21.44 -18.15 -7.23
CA ASP A 133 20.92 -19.43 -6.77
C ASP A 133 21.90 -20.09 -5.80
N ASP A 134 21.37 -20.76 -4.77
CA ASP A 134 22.18 -21.59 -3.87
C ASP A 134 22.96 -22.64 -4.68
N PRO A 135 24.27 -22.81 -4.44
CA PRO A 135 25.11 -23.70 -5.25
C PRO A 135 24.66 -25.16 -5.21
N ASP A 136 24.08 -25.58 -4.08
CA ASP A 136 23.70 -26.99 -3.89
C ASP A 136 22.24 -27.26 -4.32
N ARG A 137 21.35 -26.24 -4.31
CA ARG A 137 19.91 -26.44 -4.41
C ARG A 137 19.27 -25.90 -5.70
N GLY A 138 19.33 -24.61 -5.97
CA GLY A 138 18.74 -23.98 -7.18
C GLY A 138 17.24 -24.24 -7.34
N MET A 139 16.76 -24.37 -8.59
CA MET A 139 15.36 -24.65 -8.92
C MET A 139 15.03 -26.15 -8.84
N ALA A 140 13.85 -26.46 -8.27
CA ALA A 140 13.37 -27.82 -8.08
C ALA A 140 11.83 -27.88 -8.11
N TRP A 141 11.30 -29.11 -8.22
CA TRP A 141 9.86 -29.39 -8.13
C TRP A 141 9.57 -30.68 -7.38
N ALA A 142 8.34 -30.79 -6.80
CA ALA A 142 7.83 -32.00 -6.18
C ALA A 142 6.35 -32.17 -6.56
N GLY A 143 6.03 -33.10 -7.42
CA GLY A 143 4.70 -33.22 -8.00
C GLY A 143 4.34 -31.97 -8.80
N LYS A 144 3.34 -31.18 -8.34
CA LYS A 144 2.95 -29.91 -8.96
C LYS A 144 3.67 -28.69 -8.34
N GLN A 145 4.31 -28.88 -7.19
CA GLN A 145 5.00 -27.79 -6.48
C GLN A 145 6.28 -27.38 -7.21
N VAL A 146 6.60 -26.09 -7.14
CA VAL A 146 7.85 -25.52 -7.65
C VAL A 146 8.50 -24.68 -6.55
N LYS A 147 9.85 -24.72 -6.48
CA LYS A 147 10.61 -23.96 -5.47
C LYS A 147 11.99 -23.58 -6.01
N VAL A 148 12.51 -22.44 -5.57
CA VAL A 148 13.90 -22.03 -5.82
C VAL A 148 14.52 -21.60 -4.50
N TRP A 149 15.81 -21.84 -4.34
CA TRP A 149 16.64 -21.40 -3.22
C TRP A 149 17.69 -20.44 -3.72
N LYS A 150 17.79 -19.32 -3.01
CA LYS A 150 18.74 -18.25 -3.24
C LYS A 150 19.66 -18.14 -2.04
N ARG A 151 20.89 -17.71 -2.29
CA ARG A 151 21.81 -17.38 -1.21
C ARG A 151 21.36 -16.10 -0.51
N LEU A 152 21.36 -16.08 0.82
CA LEU A 152 21.07 -14.92 1.66
C LEU A 152 22.30 -14.58 2.49
N ARG A 153 22.95 -13.43 2.20
CA ARG A 153 24.16 -13.00 2.88
C ARG A 153 23.85 -12.36 4.24
N ASP A 154 24.81 -12.37 5.17
CA ASP A 154 24.58 -11.87 6.54
C ASP A 154 24.29 -10.38 6.62
N ASP A 155 24.75 -9.60 5.67
CA ASP A 155 24.57 -8.16 5.56
C ASP A 155 23.37 -7.76 4.67
N GLU A 156 22.53 -8.73 4.29
CA GLU A 156 21.32 -8.49 3.52
C GLU A 156 20.09 -8.35 4.39
N PHE A 157 19.22 -7.40 4.04
CA PHE A 157 17.92 -7.10 4.66
C PHE A 157 16.82 -7.33 3.64
N VAL A 158 15.71 -7.90 4.08
CA VAL A 158 14.58 -8.27 3.20
C VAL A 158 13.32 -7.55 3.62
N TYR A 159 12.66 -6.89 2.66
CA TYR A 159 11.45 -6.09 2.86
C TYR A 159 10.37 -6.46 1.86
N GLY A 160 9.15 -5.96 2.07
CA GLY A 160 8.03 -6.21 1.17
C GLY A 160 7.13 -7.32 1.66
N LEU A 161 6.75 -8.25 0.76
CA LEU A 161 5.76 -9.31 0.95
C LEU A 161 4.34 -8.79 1.24
N GLY A 162 4.07 -7.51 0.93
CA GLY A 162 2.75 -6.91 1.08
C GLY A 162 2.32 -6.75 2.53
N GLU A 163 1.12 -7.18 2.81
CA GLU A 163 0.49 -7.15 4.11
C GLU A 163 0.97 -8.33 4.97
N LYS A 164 1.89 -8.04 5.88
CA LYS A 164 2.46 -9.02 6.79
C LYS A 164 2.63 -8.42 8.19
N THR A 165 2.27 -9.20 9.19
CA THR A 165 2.55 -8.87 10.60
C THR A 165 4.05 -8.86 10.90
N GLY A 166 4.41 -8.41 12.10
CA GLY A 166 5.78 -8.40 12.57
C GLY A 166 6.61 -7.22 12.05
N ARG A 167 7.93 -7.40 12.02
CA ARG A 167 8.90 -6.33 11.75
C ARG A 167 8.94 -5.91 10.28
N LEU A 168 9.51 -4.72 10.04
CA LEU A 168 9.78 -4.20 8.70
C LEU A 168 10.76 -5.10 7.94
N ASN A 169 11.92 -5.43 8.53
CA ASN A 169 12.84 -6.41 8.00
C ASN A 169 12.29 -7.83 8.23
N LYS A 170 12.03 -8.54 7.13
CA LYS A 170 11.41 -9.88 7.15
C LYS A 170 12.41 -11.00 7.47
N ARG A 171 13.71 -10.70 7.55
CA ARG A 171 14.73 -11.64 7.99
C ARG A 171 14.70 -11.78 9.51
N GLY A 172 14.23 -12.91 10.01
CA GLY A 172 14.07 -13.15 11.44
C GLY A 172 15.32 -13.64 12.13
N ARG A 173 16.35 -12.81 12.28
CA ARG A 173 17.62 -13.17 12.92
C ARG A 173 17.48 -13.63 14.39
N ASN A 174 16.52 -13.07 15.13
CA ASN A 174 16.39 -13.29 16.58
C ASN A 174 15.20 -14.15 16.98
N LEU A 175 14.35 -14.59 16.05
CA LEU A 175 13.11 -15.31 16.32
C LEU A 175 13.03 -16.64 15.54
N GLY A 176 14.16 -17.18 15.09
CA GLY A 176 14.20 -18.43 14.35
C GLY A 176 13.75 -18.32 12.89
N GLY A 177 13.73 -17.11 12.34
CA GLY A 177 13.26 -16.85 10.97
C GLY A 177 11.75 -17.04 10.80
N TYR A 178 11.19 -16.51 9.72
CA TYR A 178 9.77 -16.69 9.40
C TYR A 178 9.61 -17.21 7.98
N SER A 179 8.70 -18.20 7.82
CA SER A 179 8.12 -18.55 6.54
C SER A 179 6.84 -17.73 6.37
N TYR A 180 6.72 -17.01 5.25
CA TYR A 180 5.54 -16.19 4.96
C TYR A 180 4.69 -16.87 3.91
N ALA A 181 3.39 -17.03 4.19
CA ALA A 181 2.44 -17.63 3.27
C ALA A 181 1.68 -16.56 2.45
N MET A 182 1.52 -16.79 1.16
CA MET A 182 0.60 -16.05 0.31
C MET A 182 -0.67 -16.88 0.14
N TRP A 183 -1.67 -16.54 0.94
CA TRP A 183 -3.00 -17.13 0.92
C TRP A 183 -3.96 -16.19 1.62
N ASN A 184 -4.84 -15.54 0.88
CA ASN A 184 -5.76 -14.56 1.45
C ASN A 184 -6.66 -15.23 2.48
N SER A 185 -6.65 -14.73 3.71
CA SER A 185 -7.34 -15.38 4.84
C SER A 185 -8.13 -14.38 5.64
N ASP A 186 -9.38 -14.69 5.90
CA ASP A 186 -10.20 -13.97 6.90
C ASP A 186 -9.65 -14.29 8.28
N THR A 187 -9.07 -13.31 8.94
CA THR A 187 -8.34 -13.48 10.19
C THR A 187 -8.74 -12.40 11.18
N PHE A 188 -9.94 -12.54 11.72
CA PHE A 188 -10.49 -11.60 12.72
C PHE A 188 -9.56 -11.48 13.94
N ALA A 189 -9.28 -10.24 14.35
CA ALA A 189 -8.48 -9.93 15.53
C ALA A 189 -7.10 -10.60 15.53
N TYR A 190 -6.41 -10.58 14.37
CA TYR A 190 -5.10 -11.20 14.18
C TYR A 190 -4.05 -10.69 15.19
N GLY A 191 -3.08 -11.52 15.54
CA GLY A 191 -1.96 -11.16 16.43
C GLY A 191 -0.70 -10.71 15.69
N ASP A 192 0.33 -10.37 16.47
CA ASP A 192 1.62 -9.83 15.97
C ASP A 192 2.41 -10.81 15.08
N ASP A 193 2.09 -12.10 15.15
CA ASP A 193 2.76 -13.21 14.43
C ASP A 193 1.81 -13.99 13.51
N THR A 194 0.59 -13.48 13.30
CA THR A 194 -0.39 -14.14 12.44
C THR A 194 0.01 -14.05 10.97
N ASP A 195 0.12 -15.21 10.32
CA ASP A 195 0.34 -15.37 8.90
C ASP A 195 -0.27 -16.69 8.40
N PRO A 196 -1.01 -16.72 7.31
CA PRO A 196 -1.36 -15.61 6.41
C PRO A 196 -2.49 -14.71 6.96
N ILE A 197 -2.64 -13.52 6.33
CA ILE A 197 -3.74 -12.58 6.53
C ILE A 197 -4.37 -12.17 5.17
N TYR A 198 -5.09 -11.06 5.08
CA TYR A 198 -6.04 -10.76 4.00
C TYR A 198 -5.46 -10.57 2.60
N VAL A 199 -4.19 -10.12 2.46
CA VAL A 199 -3.62 -9.72 1.16
C VAL A 199 -2.33 -10.47 0.84
N SER A 200 -2.25 -11.01 -0.38
CA SER A 200 -1.08 -11.73 -0.89
C SER A 200 -0.32 -10.91 -1.94
N VAL A 201 0.93 -10.54 -1.64
CA VAL A 201 1.81 -9.86 -2.59
C VAL A 201 3.17 -10.58 -2.65
N PRO A 202 3.38 -11.49 -3.59
CA PRO A 202 4.60 -12.29 -3.70
C PRO A 202 5.77 -11.49 -4.30
N PHE A 203 6.05 -10.32 -3.71
CA PHE A 203 7.14 -9.41 -4.06
C PHE A 203 7.97 -9.08 -2.83
N PHE A 204 9.27 -9.23 -2.94
CA PHE A 204 10.20 -8.79 -1.92
C PHE A 204 11.38 -8.01 -2.52
N MET A 205 11.99 -7.19 -1.70
CA MET A 205 13.17 -6.40 -2.01
C MET A 205 14.30 -6.77 -1.06
N VAL A 206 15.48 -7.06 -1.60
CA VAL A 206 16.70 -7.29 -0.85
C VAL A 206 17.56 -6.04 -0.92
N THR A 207 18.10 -5.60 0.23
CA THR A 207 19.02 -4.47 0.28
C THR A 207 20.34 -4.88 0.94
N ARG A 208 21.43 -4.31 0.42
CA ARG A 208 22.78 -4.47 0.97
C ARG A 208 23.58 -3.19 0.74
N ALA A 209 24.13 -2.61 1.80
CA ALA A 209 24.95 -1.38 1.73
C ALA A 209 24.29 -0.23 0.94
N GLY A 210 22.97 -0.06 1.06
CA GLY A 210 22.21 0.99 0.38
C GLY A 210 21.81 0.67 -1.05
N ARG A 211 22.22 -0.47 -1.59
CA ARG A 211 21.80 -0.98 -2.92
C ARG A 211 20.63 -1.95 -2.75
N ALA A 212 19.82 -2.06 -3.77
CA ALA A 212 18.62 -2.89 -3.74
C ALA A 212 18.35 -3.61 -5.06
N HIS A 213 17.74 -4.79 -4.98
CA HIS A 213 17.04 -5.45 -6.07
C HIS A 213 15.70 -6.01 -5.55
N GLY A 214 14.76 -6.25 -6.44
CA GLY A 214 13.48 -6.87 -6.13
C GLY A 214 13.30 -8.19 -6.86
N ILE A 215 12.52 -9.08 -6.27
CA ILE A 215 12.01 -10.29 -6.92
C ILE A 215 10.50 -10.30 -6.79
N PHE A 216 9.82 -10.38 -7.93
CA PHE A 216 8.37 -10.59 -7.99
C PHE A 216 8.10 -12.00 -8.52
N PHE A 217 7.49 -12.85 -7.69
CA PHE A 217 7.08 -14.22 -8.05
C PHE A 217 5.66 -14.19 -8.57
N ASP A 218 5.51 -14.19 -9.89
CA ASP A 218 4.23 -14.11 -10.59
C ASP A 218 3.55 -15.49 -10.65
N ASN A 219 2.99 -15.90 -9.51
CA ASN A 219 2.27 -17.15 -9.35
C ASN A 219 1.13 -16.96 -8.35
N THR A 220 -0.08 -17.34 -8.72
CA THR A 220 -1.31 -17.11 -7.95
C THR A 220 -1.68 -18.21 -6.98
N PHE A 221 -1.07 -19.40 -7.10
CA PHE A 221 -1.24 -20.50 -6.15
C PHE A 221 -0.76 -20.10 -4.75
N ARG A 222 -1.19 -20.85 -3.76
CA ARG A 222 -0.59 -20.73 -2.43
C ARG A 222 0.91 -20.85 -2.54
N SER A 223 1.62 -19.84 -2.04
CA SER A 223 3.07 -19.79 -2.10
C SER A 223 3.68 -19.49 -0.72
N LEU A 224 4.91 -19.95 -0.53
CA LEU A 224 5.67 -19.81 0.71
C LEU A 224 7.00 -19.13 0.43
N PHE A 225 7.36 -18.20 1.33
CA PHE A 225 8.62 -17.47 1.31
C PHE A 225 9.37 -17.74 2.62
N ASP A 226 10.49 -18.42 2.54
CA ASP A 226 11.39 -18.62 3.66
C ASP A 226 12.54 -17.61 3.58
N VAL A 227 12.70 -16.82 4.63
CA VAL A 227 13.69 -15.75 4.69
C VAL A 227 14.69 -16.06 5.82
N GLY A 228 15.43 -17.14 5.65
CA GLY A 228 16.43 -17.59 6.65
C GLY A 228 15.82 -18.33 7.83
N HIS A 229 14.63 -18.93 7.68
CA HIS A 229 13.98 -19.73 8.72
C HIS A 229 14.53 -21.17 8.76
N GLU A 230 14.43 -21.89 7.64
CA GLU A 230 14.96 -23.25 7.56
C GLU A 230 16.49 -23.26 7.64
N VAL A 231 17.15 -22.34 6.94
CA VAL A 231 18.60 -22.15 6.90
C VAL A 231 18.91 -20.66 6.82
N GLN A 232 19.71 -20.14 7.76
CA GLN A 232 19.95 -18.69 7.90
C GLN A 232 20.57 -18.02 6.67
N GLU A 233 21.36 -18.77 5.89
CA GLU A 233 22.05 -18.31 4.70
C GLU A 233 21.21 -18.48 3.42
N LEU A 234 19.94 -18.90 3.55
CA LEU A 234 19.07 -19.15 2.41
C LEU A 234 17.79 -18.32 2.44
N LEU A 235 17.44 -17.82 1.28
CA LEU A 235 16.10 -17.35 0.97
C LEU A 235 15.48 -18.33 -0.02
N SER A 236 14.26 -18.77 0.20
CA SER A 236 13.58 -19.60 -0.78
C SER A 236 12.12 -19.15 -0.97
N PHE A 237 11.62 -19.38 -2.19
CA PHE A 237 10.23 -19.16 -2.50
C PHE A 237 9.72 -20.23 -3.48
N GLY A 238 8.44 -20.53 -3.36
CA GLY A 238 7.80 -21.55 -4.19
C GLY A 238 6.30 -21.59 -4.02
N ALA A 239 5.62 -22.35 -4.85
CA ALA A 239 4.16 -22.47 -4.87
C ALA A 239 3.71 -23.93 -4.96
N GLU A 240 2.46 -24.17 -4.53
CA GLU A 240 1.83 -25.51 -4.57
C GLU A 240 1.44 -25.96 -6.00
N GLY A 241 1.54 -25.07 -6.99
CA GLY A 241 1.25 -25.36 -8.39
C GLY A 241 1.75 -24.26 -9.31
N GLY A 242 1.49 -24.40 -10.62
CA GLY A 242 1.91 -23.45 -11.63
C GLY A 242 3.40 -23.57 -12.00
N GLU A 243 3.93 -22.54 -12.63
CA GLU A 243 5.32 -22.44 -13.02
C GLU A 243 6.15 -21.64 -12.00
N MET A 244 7.46 -21.87 -11.95
CA MET A 244 8.41 -20.95 -11.36
C MET A 244 8.59 -19.78 -12.33
N ASN A 245 7.80 -18.72 -12.14
CA ASN A 245 7.80 -17.52 -12.98
C ASN A 245 8.10 -16.32 -12.10
N TYR A 246 9.31 -15.75 -12.23
CA TYR A 246 9.66 -14.57 -11.42
C TYR A 246 10.39 -13.52 -12.25
N TYR A 247 10.26 -12.27 -11.79
CA TYR A 247 10.93 -11.11 -12.34
C TYR A 247 12.01 -10.64 -11.37
N PHE A 248 13.26 -10.60 -11.84
CA PHE A 248 14.35 -9.92 -11.16
C PHE A 248 14.35 -8.45 -11.59
N ILE A 249 14.33 -7.54 -10.60
CA ILE A 249 14.19 -6.10 -10.81
C ILE A 249 15.39 -5.40 -10.15
N ASN A 250 16.31 -4.87 -10.97
CA ASN A 250 17.43 -4.10 -10.44
C ASN A 250 16.99 -2.73 -9.91
N GLY A 251 17.65 -2.25 -8.83
CA GLY A 251 17.51 -0.88 -8.35
C GLY A 251 18.36 0.11 -9.18
N PRO A 252 19.58 0.49 -8.77
CA PRO A 252 20.27 0.08 -7.55
C PRO A 252 19.71 0.68 -6.25
N ALA A 253 18.88 1.74 -6.29
CA ALA A 253 18.28 2.30 -5.10
C ALA A 253 16.91 1.65 -4.78
N PRO A 254 16.52 1.52 -3.49
CA PRO A 254 15.23 0.96 -3.11
C PRO A 254 14.02 1.62 -3.79
N LYS A 255 14.01 2.94 -3.92
CA LYS A 255 12.94 3.67 -4.67
C LYS A 255 12.83 3.21 -6.12
N GLN A 256 13.94 2.98 -6.82
CA GLN A 256 13.93 2.55 -8.20
C GLN A 256 13.37 1.13 -8.35
N VAL A 257 13.61 0.25 -7.38
CA VAL A 257 12.99 -1.08 -7.33
C VAL A 257 11.47 -0.94 -7.25
N VAL A 258 10.95 -0.12 -6.34
CA VAL A 258 9.51 0.12 -6.18
C VAL A 258 8.91 0.75 -7.45
N GLN A 259 9.59 1.73 -8.05
CA GLN A 259 9.16 2.38 -9.30
C GLN A 259 9.02 1.37 -10.45
N ARG A 260 10.02 0.49 -10.63
CA ARG A 260 10.02 -0.54 -11.68
C ARG A 260 9.03 -1.65 -11.41
N TYR A 261 8.90 -2.08 -10.15
CA TYR A 261 7.88 -3.05 -9.77
C TYR A 261 6.47 -2.51 -10.04
N THR A 262 6.18 -1.26 -9.69
CA THR A 262 4.87 -0.66 -9.94
C THR A 262 4.66 -0.26 -11.41
N GLU A 263 5.72 -0.02 -12.16
CA GLU A 263 5.64 0.08 -13.62
C GLU A 263 5.25 -1.27 -14.25
N LEU A 264 5.77 -2.37 -13.73
CA LEU A 264 5.43 -3.72 -14.17
C LEU A 264 3.99 -4.09 -13.84
N THR A 265 3.53 -3.82 -12.61
CA THR A 265 2.25 -4.29 -12.06
C THR A 265 1.14 -3.24 -12.06
N GLY A 266 1.44 -2.02 -12.50
CA GLY A 266 0.55 -0.87 -12.46
C GLY A 266 0.64 -0.10 -11.13
N ARG A 267 0.22 1.15 -11.17
CA ARG A 267 0.26 2.11 -10.05
C ARG A 267 -1.11 2.38 -9.48
N THR A 268 -1.16 2.83 -8.22
CA THR A 268 -2.39 3.33 -7.60
C THR A 268 -2.89 4.56 -8.37
N PRO A 269 -4.12 4.59 -8.89
CA PRO A 269 -4.69 5.79 -9.49
C PRO A 269 -4.77 6.94 -8.48
N LEU A 270 -4.68 8.18 -8.95
CA LEU A 270 -4.89 9.34 -8.09
C LEU A 270 -6.34 9.36 -7.57
N PRO A 271 -6.57 9.22 -6.24
CA PRO A 271 -7.93 9.13 -5.70
C PRO A 271 -8.70 10.44 -5.83
N PRO A 272 -10.03 10.42 -5.75
CA PRO A 272 -10.80 11.63 -5.59
C PRO A 272 -10.43 12.29 -4.26
N ARG A 273 -10.36 13.63 -4.26
CA ARG A 273 -9.83 14.40 -3.11
C ARG A 273 -10.61 14.16 -1.81
N TRP A 274 -11.92 13.96 -1.91
CA TRP A 274 -12.78 13.66 -0.76
C TRP A 274 -12.39 12.34 -0.06
N ALA A 275 -11.81 11.37 -0.78
CA ALA A 275 -11.35 10.11 -0.21
C ALA A 275 -10.09 10.27 0.67
N LEU A 276 -9.46 11.45 0.64
CA LEU A 276 -8.33 11.82 1.50
C LEU A 276 -8.74 12.60 2.75
N GLY A 277 -10.02 12.95 2.89
CA GLY A 277 -10.57 13.56 4.10
C GLY A 277 -10.68 12.57 5.26
N PHE A 278 -11.48 12.93 6.27
CA PHE A 278 -11.79 12.05 7.40
C PHE A 278 -13.05 11.24 7.11
N HIS A 279 -13.01 9.96 7.40
CA HIS A 279 -14.07 8.98 7.20
C HIS A 279 -14.54 8.41 8.53
N GLN A 280 -15.85 8.41 8.76
CA GLN A 280 -16.47 7.77 9.91
C GLN A 280 -17.26 6.55 9.50
N CYS A 281 -16.97 5.44 10.13
CA CYS A 281 -17.61 4.14 9.94
C CYS A 281 -17.91 3.47 11.28
N ARG A 282 -18.82 2.54 11.26
CA ARG A 282 -19.09 1.56 12.32
C ARG A 282 -19.87 0.39 11.74
N TYR A 283 -19.71 -0.77 12.26
CA TYR A 283 -20.58 -1.93 12.10
C TYR A 283 -21.64 -1.92 13.21
N SER A 284 -22.86 -1.33 13.02
CA SER A 284 -23.27 -0.45 11.93
C SER A 284 -24.00 0.78 12.46
N TYR A 285 -24.06 1.84 11.63
CA TYR A 285 -24.98 2.95 11.87
C TYR A 285 -26.35 2.64 11.27
N TYR A 286 -27.33 2.30 12.07
CA TYR A 286 -28.74 2.12 11.72
C TYR A 286 -29.66 2.36 12.90
N PRO A 287 -30.94 2.72 12.72
CA PRO A 287 -31.60 3.07 11.45
C PRO A 287 -31.10 4.40 10.86
N GLU A 288 -31.72 4.87 9.76
CA GLU A 288 -31.40 6.14 9.08
C GLU A 288 -31.25 7.32 10.05
N SER A 289 -32.07 7.41 11.10
CA SER A 289 -31.98 8.46 12.11
C SER A 289 -30.64 8.51 12.86
N LYS A 290 -29.98 7.37 13.11
CA LYS A 290 -28.64 7.32 13.70
C LYS A 290 -27.60 7.91 12.73
N VAL A 291 -27.68 7.58 11.44
CA VAL A 291 -26.79 8.14 10.41
C VAL A 291 -26.91 9.67 10.37
N ARG A 292 -28.14 10.20 10.37
CA ARG A 292 -28.41 11.63 10.38
C ARG A 292 -27.84 12.30 11.65
N SER A 293 -28.02 11.67 12.80
CA SER A 293 -27.47 12.15 14.06
C SER A 293 -25.94 12.23 14.05
N ILE A 294 -25.25 11.26 13.46
CA ILE A 294 -23.80 11.29 13.30
C ILE A 294 -23.37 12.48 12.44
N ALA A 295 -24.02 12.67 11.27
CA ALA A 295 -23.74 13.82 10.39
C ALA A 295 -23.96 15.16 11.07
N GLU A 296 -25.10 15.32 11.78
CA GLU A 296 -25.42 16.52 12.53
C GLU A 296 -24.37 16.82 13.61
N ASN A 297 -23.93 15.81 14.37
CA ASN A 297 -22.93 15.97 15.41
C ASN A 297 -21.58 16.45 14.86
N PHE A 298 -21.11 15.93 13.73
CA PHE A 298 -19.88 16.42 13.08
C PHE A 298 -19.98 17.93 12.80
N ARG A 299 -21.06 18.38 12.17
CA ARG A 299 -21.25 19.81 11.81
C ARG A 299 -21.48 20.69 13.03
N LYS A 300 -22.32 20.28 13.98
CA LYS A 300 -22.59 21.00 15.24
C LYS A 300 -21.32 21.18 16.08
N ARG A 301 -20.47 20.16 16.14
CA ARG A 301 -19.21 20.17 16.89
C ARG A 301 -18.05 20.78 16.11
N LYS A 302 -18.27 21.17 14.84
CA LYS A 302 -17.24 21.69 13.92
C LYS A 302 -16.04 20.73 13.78
N ILE A 303 -16.30 19.44 13.71
CA ILE A 303 -15.29 18.43 13.43
C ILE A 303 -15.34 18.15 11.93
N PRO A 304 -14.26 18.38 11.17
CA PRO A 304 -14.27 18.12 9.74
C PRO A 304 -14.50 16.64 9.40
N ALA A 305 -15.29 16.37 8.37
CA ALA A 305 -15.49 15.01 7.85
C ALA A 305 -16.08 15.05 6.43
N ASP A 306 -15.64 14.12 5.59
CA ASP A 306 -16.13 13.97 4.20
C ASP A 306 -17.05 12.78 4.00
N VAL A 307 -16.90 11.71 4.79
CA VAL A 307 -17.59 10.44 4.47
C VAL A 307 -18.22 9.80 5.69
N ILE A 308 -19.45 9.35 5.52
CA ILE A 308 -20.12 8.40 6.42
C ILE A 308 -20.34 7.09 5.68
N TRP A 309 -19.95 5.99 6.31
CA TRP A 309 -20.04 4.65 5.75
C TRP A 309 -21.28 3.92 6.26
N LEU A 310 -21.86 3.10 5.39
CA LEU A 310 -22.96 2.18 5.72
C LEU A 310 -22.44 0.74 5.60
N ASP A 311 -22.40 0.07 6.74
CA ASP A 311 -22.10 -1.34 6.88
C ASP A 311 -23.37 -2.19 6.73
N ILE A 312 -23.29 -3.51 6.70
CA ILE A 312 -24.27 -4.49 6.23
C ILE A 312 -25.73 -4.29 6.67
N HIS A 313 -26.00 -3.55 7.76
CA HIS A 313 -27.36 -3.37 8.27
C HIS A 313 -28.29 -2.46 7.42
N TYR A 314 -27.75 -1.82 6.36
CA TYR A 314 -28.60 -1.13 5.40
C TYR A 314 -29.24 -2.09 4.37
N LEU A 315 -28.67 -3.31 4.24
CA LEU A 315 -29.12 -4.34 3.30
C LEU A 315 -30.40 -5.03 3.80
N ASP A 316 -31.28 -5.35 2.87
CA ASP A 316 -32.45 -6.20 3.15
C ASP A 316 -32.02 -7.66 3.27
N GLY A 317 -32.14 -8.21 4.49
CA GLY A 317 -31.69 -9.56 4.77
C GLY A 317 -30.21 -9.82 4.49
N TYR A 318 -29.37 -8.78 4.57
CA TYR A 318 -27.92 -8.79 4.25
C TYR A 318 -27.61 -9.14 2.77
N ASN A 319 -28.57 -8.99 1.88
CA ASN A 319 -28.37 -9.23 0.45
C ASN A 319 -27.71 -8.02 -0.24
N PRO A 320 -26.56 -8.17 -0.91
CA PRO A 320 -25.94 -7.11 -1.70
C PRO A 320 -26.94 -6.50 -2.71
N PHE A 321 -26.77 -5.23 -3.05
CA PHE A 321 -27.61 -4.50 -4.01
C PHE A 321 -29.08 -4.27 -3.58
N THR A 322 -29.37 -4.37 -2.27
CA THR A 322 -30.71 -4.13 -1.71
C THR A 322 -30.68 -3.03 -0.64
N TRP A 323 -31.84 -2.55 -0.23
CA TRP A 323 -32.02 -1.61 0.87
C TRP A 323 -33.17 -2.10 1.76
N ASP A 324 -32.91 -2.22 3.07
CA ASP A 324 -33.91 -2.49 4.09
C ASP A 324 -34.82 -1.25 4.25
N LYS A 325 -36.06 -1.35 3.73
CA LYS A 325 -37.00 -0.23 3.72
C LYS A 325 -37.59 0.12 5.06
N GLU A 326 -37.45 -0.75 6.06
CA GLU A 326 -37.84 -0.49 7.42
C GLU A 326 -36.81 0.40 8.14
N ARG A 327 -35.54 0.11 7.94
CA ARG A 327 -34.42 0.84 8.52
C ARG A 327 -34.03 2.08 7.72
N PHE A 328 -34.16 2.02 6.43
CA PHE A 328 -33.84 3.08 5.45
C PHE A 328 -34.97 3.24 4.45
N PRO A 329 -36.07 3.93 4.84
CA PRO A 329 -37.26 4.02 4.02
C PRO A 329 -37.05 4.77 2.71
N ASP A 330 -36.18 5.78 2.67
CA ASP A 330 -35.85 6.58 1.49
C ASP A 330 -34.33 6.81 1.42
N PRO A 331 -33.56 5.82 0.95
CA PRO A 331 -32.11 5.95 0.88
C PRO A 331 -31.66 7.04 -0.10
N ALA A 332 -32.40 7.31 -1.16
CA ALA A 332 -32.07 8.38 -2.10
C ALA A 332 -32.12 9.76 -1.43
N LYS A 333 -33.19 10.00 -0.63
CA LYS A 333 -33.31 11.23 0.14
C LYS A 333 -32.22 11.36 1.21
N LEU A 334 -31.92 10.28 1.95
CA LEU A 334 -30.85 10.27 2.93
C LEU A 334 -29.52 10.69 2.30
N ILE A 335 -29.12 10.04 1.20
CA ILE A 335 -27.84 10.31 0.52
C ILE A 335 -27.81 11.73 -0.06
N ALA A 336 -28.92 12.22 -0.61
CA ALA A 336 -29.01 13.60 -1.10
C ALA A 336 -28.89 14.63 0.03
N ASP A 337 -29.50 14.39 1.19
CA ASP A 337 -29.39 15.24 2.38
C ASP A 337 -27.95 15.25 2.93
N LEU A 338 -27.33 14.08 3.08
CA LEU A 338 -25.92 13.97 3.50
C LEU A 338 -24.98 14.71 2.54
N ARG A 339 -25.21 14.59 1.23
CA ARG A 339 -24.41 15.29 0.20
C ARG A 339 -24.57 16.81 0.29
N ARG A 340 -25.77 17.32 0.53
CA ARG A 340 -26.03 18.75 0.77
C ARG A 340 -25.26 19.24 1.99
N ASP A 341 -25.20 18.44 3.04
CA ASP A 341 -24.50 18.75 4.28
C ASP A 341 -22.98 18.48 4.20
N GLY A 342 -22.44 18.21 2.99
CA GLY A 342 -21.03 18.05 2.68
C GLY A 342 -20.47 16.64 2.92
N PHE A 343 -21.33 15.62 3.08
CA PHE A 343 -20.89 14.23 3.24
C PHE A 343 -21.06 13.41 1.96
N ARG A 344 -20.14 12.52 1.72
CA ARG A 344 -20.25 11.40 0.77
C ARG A 344 -20.68 10.15 1.53
N THR A 345 -21.33 9.23 0.81
CA THR A 345 -21.69 7.92 1.36
C THR A 345 -20.92 6.83 0.62
N VAL A 346 -20.36 5.90 1.37
CA VAL A 346 -19.75 4.66 0.88
C VAL A 346 -20.51 3.50 1.50
N THR A 347 -20.80 2.47 0.70
CA THR A 347 -21.57 1.30 1.14
C THR A 347 -20.76 0.02 1.00
N ILE A 348 -20.89 -0.89 1.98
CA ILE A 348 -20.32 -2.22 1.90
C ILE A 348 -21.08 -3.09 0.89
N VAL A 349 -20.35 -3.92 0.15
CA VAL A 349 -20.87 -4.92 -0.78
C VAL A 349 -19.99 -6.16 -0.69
N ASP A 350 -20.58 -7.25 -0.17
CA ASP A 350 -19.94 -8.55 -0.07
C ASP A 350 -20.11 -9.36 -1.37
N PRO A 351 -19.22 -10.33 -1.69
CA PRO A 351 -19.23 -11.06 -2.97
C PRO A 351 -20.19 -12.24 -3.02
N HIS A 352 -21.20 -12.31 -2.14
CA HIS A 352 -21.99 -13.53 -1.96
C HIS A 352 -23.51 -13.27 -1.98
N PRO A 353 -24.11 -13.09 -3.18
CA PRO A 353 -25.56 -13.03 -3.32
C PRO A 353 -26.22 -14.28 -2.74
N LYS A 354 -27.33 -14.09 -2.03
CA LYS A 354 -28.09 -15.19 -1.49
C LYS A 354 -28.75 -16.02 -2.62
N LYS A 355 -28.77 -17.32 -2.50
CA LYS A 355 -29.54 -18.21 -3.35
C LYS A 355 -31.03 -18.03 -3.09
N GLN A 356 -31.65 -17.13 -3.82
CA GLN A 356 -33.08 -16.80 -3.65
C GLN A 356 -33.70 -16.44 -5.00
N VAL A 357 -34.68 -17.23 -5.42
CA VAL A 357 -35.50 -16.95 -6.63
C VAL A 357 -36.28 -15.66 -6.42
N GLY A 358 -36.33 -14.78 -7.44
CA GLY A 358 -36.93 -13.45 -7.36
C GLY A 358 -35.97 -12.35 -6.88
N TYR A 359 -34.73 -12.70 -6.52
CA TYR A 359 -33.67 -11.77 -6.20
C TYR A 359 -32.78 -11.52 -7.43
N GLU A 360 -32.83 -10.28 -7.98
CA GLU A 360 -32.25 -9.92 -9.29
C GLU A 360 -30.79 -10.39 -9.45
N PRO A 361 -29.84 -10.18 -8.47
CA PRO A 361 -28.47 -10.64 -8.63
C PRO A 361 -28.33 -12.17 -8.73
N TYR A 362 -29.17 -12.93 -8.01
CA TYR A 362 -29.17 -14.39 -8.13
C TYR A 362 -29.75 -14.85 -9.47
N ASP A 363 -30.91 -14.34 -9.85
CA ASP A 363 -31.62 -14.79 -11.05
C ASP A 363 -30.84 -14.43 -12.34
N THR A 364 -30.28 -13.22 -12.39
CA THR A 364 -29.51 -12.77 -13.56
C THR A 364 -28.13 -13.40 -13.64
N GLY A 365 -27.46 -13.61 -12.50
CA GLY A 365 -26.18 -14.32 -12.45
C GLY A 365 -26.30 -15.81 -12.80
N LEU A 366 -27.41 -16.45 -12.37
CA LEU A 366 -27.71 -17.83 -12.77
C LEU A 366 -27.98 -17.93 -14.26
N ALA A 367 -28.75 -17.00 -14.82
CA ALA A 367 -29.06 -16.95 -16.26
C ALA A 367 -27.81 -16.66 -17.12
N GLY A 368 -26.85 -15.85 -16.62
CA GLY A 368 -25.57 -15.54 -17.26
C GLY A 368 -24.51 -16.63 -17.08
N ASP A 369 -24.80 -17.66 -16.26
CA ASP A 369 -23.81 -18.67 -15.89
C ASP A 369 -22.57 -18.05 -15.20
N ASP A 370 -22.77 -17.06 -14.33
CA ASP A 370 -21.74 -16.19 -13.78
C ASP A 370 -21.22 -16.61 -12.40
N PHE A 371 -21.64 -17.77 -11.90
CA PHE A 371 -21.22 -18.27 -10.58
C PHE A 371 -20.17 -19.37 -10.68
N ALA A 372 -19.28 -19.44 -9.66
CA ALA A 372 -18.37 -20.56 -9.43
C ALA A 372 -19.12 -21.90 -9.31
N LYS A 373 -18.50 -22.99 -9.69
CA LYS A 373 -19.15 -24.30 -9.82
C LYS A 373 -18.47 -25.40 -9.01
N ASN A 374 -19.25 -26.35 -8.59
CA ASN A 374 -18.77 -27.64 -8.11
C ASN A 374 -18.10 -28.43 -9.27
N PRO A 375 -17.28 -29.47 -8.93
CA PRO A 375 -16.66 -30.31 -9.97
C PRO A 375 -17.66 -31.01 -10.91
N ASP A 376 -18.90 -31.24 -10.48
CA ASP A 376 -19.99 -31.82 -11.26
C ASP A 376 -20.74 -30.82 -12.17
N GLY A 377 -20.33 -29.54 -12.12
CA GLY A 377 -20.92 -28.46 -12.93
C GLY A 377 -22.10 -27.75 -12.28
N THR A 378 -22.56 -28.18 -11.11
CA THR A 378 -23.60 -27.43 -10.35
C THR A 378 -23.01 -26.15 -9.75
N VAL A 379 -23.87 -25.14 -9.50
CA VAL A 379 -23.43 -23.90 -8.84
C VAL A 379 -22.91 -24.21 -7.45
N TYR A 380 -21.76 -23.61 -7.08
CA TYR A 380 -21.19 -23.72 -5.74
C TYR A 380 -21.99 -22.86 -4.77
N GLU A 381 -22.32 -23.44 -3.61
CA GLU A 381 -23.11 -22.80 -2.56
C GLU A 381 -22.44 -23.01 -1.19
N ALA A 382 -22.46 -21.97 -0.35
CA ALA A 382 -21.90 -22.07 0.99
C ALA A 382 -22.53 -21.07 1.98
N PRO A 383 -22.42 -21.34 3.32
CA PRO A 383 -22.77 -20.38 4.34
C PRO A 383 -21.76 -19.23 4.38
N VAL A 384 -22.24 -18.01 4.67
CA VAL A 384 -21.45 -16.78 4.77
C VAL A 384 -21.81 -16.00 6.04
N TRP A 385 -21.04 -14.96 6.36
CA TRP A 385 -21.35 -14.04 7.45
C TRP A 385 -22.41 -13.01 7.04
N PRO A 386 -23.38 -12.68 7.92
CA PRO A 386 -23.75 -13.38 9.15
C PRO A 386 -24.54 -14.64 8.84
N SER A 387 -24.00 -15.79 9.23
CA SER A 387 -24.41 -17.08 8.67
C SER A 387 -25.76 -17.59 9.12
N GLN A 388 -26.30 -17.20 10.25
CA GLN A 388 -27.50 -17.87 10.80
C GLN A 388 -28.31 -17.00 11.75
N ALA A 389 -27.80 -15.89 12.20
CA ALA A 389 -28.50 -15.05 13.15
C ALA A 389 -29.45 -14.12 12.41
N GLU A 390 -30.71 -14.32 12.59
CA GLU A 390 -31.82 -13.38 12.44
C GLU A 390 -32.44 -13.16 11.06
N ARG A 391 -31.70 -13.02 9.93
CA ARG A 391 -32.35 -12.62 8.68
C ARG A 391 -31.75 -13.23 7.39
N ASN A 392 -30.74 -14.09 7.47
CA ASN A 392 -30.15 -14.75 6.30
C ASN A 392 -30.22 -16.29 6.40
N PRO A 393 -31.40 -16.91 6.33
CA PRO A 393 -31.51 -18.36 6.29
C PRO A 393 -31.22 -18.88 4.89
N GLY A 394 -30.14 -19.60 4.70
CA GLY A 394 -29.82 -20.30 3.47
C GLY A 394 -28.43 -19.99 2.91
N PRO A 395 -27.96 -20.78 1.94
CA PRO A 395 -26.67 -20.61 1.33
C PRO A 395 -26.62 -19.42 0.37
N SER A 396 -25.41 -18.86 0.23
CA SER A 396 -25.07 -17.90 -0.81
C SER A 396 -24.33 -18.55 -1.97
N VAL A 397 -24.32 -17.87 -3.11
CA VAL A 397 -23.57 -18.23 -4.31
C VAL A 397 -22.42 -17.21 -4.51
N PHE A 398 -21.44 -17.55 -5.33
CA PHE A 398 -20.23 -16.75 -5.46
C PHE A 398 -19.96 -16.46 -6.95
N PRO A 399 -19.91 -15.18 -7.37
CA PRO A 399 -19.56 -14.83 -8.76
C PRO A 399 -18.19 -15.37 -9.15
N ASP A 400 -18.05 -15.85 -10.36
CA ASP A 400 -16.77 -16.15 -10.96
C ASP A 400 -16.13 -14.87 -11.53
N PHE A 401 -15.49 -14.09 -10.71
CA PHE A 401 -14.85 -12.85 -11.14
C PHE A 401 -13.66 -13.06 -12.09
N THR A 402 -13.22 -14.30 -12.30
CA THR A 402 -12.21 -14.60 -13.33
C THR A 402 -12.81 -14.61 -14.74
N LYS A 403 -14.15 -14.71 -14.87
CA LYS A 403 -14.90 -14.65 -16.12
C LYS A 403 -15.18 -13.19 -16.50
N PRO A 404 -14.75 -12.71 -17.69
CA PRO A 404 -15.00 -11.32 -18.10
C PRO A 404 -16.49 -10.93 -18.10
N ALA A 405 -17.38 -11.81 -18.56
CA ALA A 405 -18.83 -11.56 -18.57
C ALA A 405 -19.41 -11.39 -17.15
N ALA A 406 -18.93 -12.21 -16.19
CA ALA A 406 -19.35 -12.09 -14.79
C ALA A 406 -18.88 -10.76 -14.16
N ARG A 407 -17.68 -10.27 -14.50
CA ARG A 407 -17.23 -8.93 -14.08
C ARG A 407 -18.11 -7.82 -14.67
N GLU A 408 -18.48 -7.93 -15.93
CA GLU A 408 -19.36 -6.95 -16.58
C GLU A 408 -20.75 -6.92 -15.96
N TRP A 409 -21.34 -8.11 -15.74
CA TRP A 409 -22.63 -8.27 -15.05
C TRP A 409 -22.58 -7.66 -13.65
N TRP A 410 -21.61 -8.06 -12.81
CA TRP A 410 -21.47 -7.55 -11.46
C TRP A 410 -21.30 -6.03 -11.40
N GLY A 411 -20.43 -5.49 -12.25
CA GLY A 411 -20.25 -4.05 -12.38
C GLY A 411 -21.51 -3.29 -12.82
N GLY A 412 -22.40 -3.94 -13.55
CA GLY A 412 -23.71 -3.38 -13.96
C GLY A 412 -24.70 -3.24 -12.80
N LEU A 413 -24.64 -4.14 -11.81
CA LEU A 413 -25.56 -4.16 -10.66
C LEU A 413 -25.44 -2.90 -9.78
N TYR A 414 -24.30 -2.21 -9.78
CA TYR A 414 -24.12 -0.98 -9.00
C TYR A 414 -25.00 0.19 -9.43
N LYS A 415 -25.56 0.18 -10.64
CA LYS A 415 -26.25 1.33 -11.20
C LYS A 415 -27.43 1.79 -10.34
N LYS A 416 -28.51 0.99 -10.32
CA LYS A 416 -29.78 1.38 -9.70
C LYS A 416 -29.72 1.55 -8.17
N PRO A 417 -29.18 0.57 -7.40
CA PRO A 417 -29.24 0.65 -5.94
C PRO A 417 -28.25 1.66 -5.34
N TYR A 418 -27.19 2.03 -6.06
CA TYR A 418 -26.14 2.86 -5.49
C TYR A 418 -25.85 4.13 -6.30
N LEU A 419 -25.45 4.01 -7.56
CA LEU A 419 -24.98 5.17 -8.30
C LEU A 419 -26.10 6.16 -8.64
N ASP A 420 -27.27 5.68 -9.06
CA ASP A 420 -28.41 6.53 -9.41
C ASP A 420 -28.95 7.31 -8.20
N ILE A 421 -28.75 6.82 -6.98
CA ILE A 421 -29.14 7.51 -5.75
C ILE A 421 -28.00 8.33 -5.10
N GLY A 422 -26.78 8.32 -5.69
CA GLY A 422 -25.70 9.21 -5.29
C GLY A 422 -24.64 8.63 -4.36
N VAL A 423 -24.60 7.31 -4.16
CA VAL A 423 -23.46 6.64 -3.47
C VAL A 423 -22.18 6.97 -4.20
N ALA A 424 -21.14 7.34 -3.45
CA ALA A 424 -19.90 7.90 -3.99
C ALA A 424 -18.75 6.89 -4.10
N GLY A 425 -18.81 5.80 -3.37
CA GLY A 425 -17.77 4.76 -3.38
C GLY A 425 -18.29 3.44 -2.84
N ILE A 426 -17.54 2.38 -3.05
CA ILE A 426 -17.90 1.01 -2.70
C ILE A 426 -16.84 0.40 -1.78
N TRP A 427 -17.28 -0.38 -0.83
CA TRP A 427 -16.44 -1.16 0.07
C TRP A 427 -16.66 -2.64 -0.22
N ASN A 428 -15.65 -3.29 -0.79
CA ASN A 428 -15.63 -4.73 -1.05
C ASN A 428 -15.05 -5.43 0.19
N ASP A 429 -15.88 -6.17 0.89
CA ASP A 429 -15.51 -6.94 2.08
C ASP A 429 -15.73 -8.44 1.86
N MET A 430 -15.26 -9.28 2.76
CA MET A 430 -15.42 -10.74 2.78
C MET A 430 -14.92 -11.45 1.51
N ASN A 431 -14.00 -10.87 0.78
CA ASN A 431 -13.60 -11.25 -0.58
C ASN A 431 -12.24 -11.97 -0.69
N GLU A 432 -11.81 -12.70 0.35
CA GLU A 432 -10.67 -13.63 0.33
C GLU A 432 -10.86 -14.82 -0.64
N PRO A 433 -12.02 -15.44 -0.83
CA PRO A 433 -13.37 -15.24 -0.28
C PRO A 433 -13.56 -15.95 1.08
N ALA A 434 -14.22 -15.24 2.02
CA ALA A 434 -14.59 -15.80 3.30
C ALA A 434 -15.82 -16.72 3.17
N VAL A 435 -15.68 -17.94 3.62
CA VAL A 435 -16.76 -18.95 3.64
C VAL A 435 -16.73 -19.66 4.99
N PHE A 436 -17.87 -19.73 5.67
CA PHE A 436 -17.95 -20.26 7.03
C PHE A 436 -18.10 -21.79 7.04
N ILE A 437 -17.06 -22.46 6.50
CA ILE A 437 -16.92 -23.93 6.50
C ILE A 437 -15.61 -24.26 7.24
N ASP A 438 -15.72 -24.95 8.37
CA ASP A 438 -14.57 -25.42 9.13
C ASP A 438 -13.78 -26.52 8.39
N PRO A 439 -12.46 -26.56 8.53
CA PRO A 439 -11.56 -25.59 9.19
C PRO A 439 -10.98 -24.52 8.25
N ALA A 440 -11.33 -24.52 6.97
CA ALA A 440 -10.61 -23.75 5.95
C ALA A 440 -11.05 -22.30 5.86
N HIS A 441 -12.23 -21.92 6.34
CA HIS A 441 -12.85 -20.61 6.23
C HIS A 441 -12.85 -20.01 4.81
N THR A 442 -12.71 -20.85 3.78
CA THR A 442 -12.76 -20.50 2.37
C THR A 442 -13.35 -21.63 1.51
N MET A 443 -13.51 -21.41 0.21
CA MET A 443 -14.06 -22.43 -0.70
C MET A 443 -13.17 -23.67 -0.78
N PRO A 444 -13.75 -24.85 -1.00
CA PRO A 444 -13.00 -26.06 -1.28
C PRO A 444 -12.06 -25.91 -2.47
N PRO A 445 -10.85 -26.50 -2.42
CA PRO A 445 -9.83 -26.35 -3.48
C PRO A 445 -10.28 -26.75 -4.89
N GLN A 446 -11.27 -27.64 -5.00
CA GLN A 446 -11.75 -28.18 -6.27
C GLN A 446 -12.91 -27.38 -6.92
N VAL A 447 -13.38 -26.30 -6.30
CA VAL A 447 -14.38 -25.40 -6.91
C VAL A 447 -13.81 -24.83 -8.22
N ARG A 448 -14.64 -24.81 -9.28
CA ARG A 448 -14.24 -24.52 -10.65
C ARG A 448 -14.47 -23.05 -11.00
N PHE A 449 -13.55 -22.52 -11.77
CA PHE A 449 -13.54 -21.15 -12.29
C PHE A 449 -13.16 -21.13 -13.78
N ASP A 450 -13.65 -20.13 -14.51
CA ASP A 450 -13.38 -19.92 -15.94
C ASP A 450 -11.90 -19.54 -16.21
N ASN A 451 -11.28 -18.74 -15.32
CA ASN A 451 -9.89 -18.30 -15.44
C ASN A 451 -9.57 -17.65 -16.81
N GLU A 452 -10.44 -16.71 -17.22
CA GLU A 452 -10.33 -16.02 -18.52
C GLU A 452 -10.26 -16.99 -19.74
N GLY A 453 -11.16 -17.99 -19.75
CA GLY A 453 -11.31 -18.96 -20.82
C GLY A 453 -10.37 -20.16 -20.77
N GLN A 454 -9.62 -20.34 -19.67
CA GLN A 454 -8.82 -21.55 -19.38
C GLN A 454 -9.23 -22.13 -18.04
N PRO A 455 -10.27 -22.96 -17.97
CA PRO A 455 -10.86 -23.43 -16.74
C PRO A 455 -9.85 -24.06 -15.78
N THR A 456 -9.93 -23.64 -14.51
CA THR A 456 -9.08 -24.13 -13.44
C THR A 456 -9.90 -24.35 -12.16
N ASP A 457 -9.22 -24.51 -11.04
CA ASP A 457 -9.87 -24.64 -9.74
C ASP A 457 -9.42 -23.55 -8.75
N HIS A 458 -10.09 -23.55 -7.59
CA HIS A 458 -9.89 -22.55 -6.55
C HIS A 458 -8.44 -22.41 -6.08
N ARG A 459 -7.63 -23.46 -6.14
CA ARG A 459 -6.21 -23.42 -5.76
C ARG A 459 -5.41 -22.37 -6.52
N GLU A 460 -5.73 -22.15 -7.80
CA GLU A 460 -5.03 -21.19 -8.66
C GLU A 460 -5.59 -19.78 -8.54
N VAL A 461 -6.91 -19.62 -8.33
CA VAL A 461 -7.58 -18.32 -8.39
C VAL A 461 -7.93 -17.72 -7.04
N HIS A 462 -7.73 -18.43 -5.95
CA HIS A 462 -8.06 -17.98 -4.60
C HIS A 462 -7.47 -16.60 -4.29
N ASN A 463 -6.16 -16.43 -4.43
CA ASN A 463 -5.49 -15.18 -4.08
C ASN A 463 -5.89 -13.99 -4.96
N VAL A 464 -6.44 -14.23 -6.14
CA VAL A 464 -6.87 -13.18 -7.06
C VAL A 464 -8.37 -12.88 -6.99
N TYR A 465 -9.16 -13.63 -6.24
CA TYR A 465 -10.61 -13.48 -6.17
C TYR A 465 -11.02 -12.06 -5.74
N GLY A 466 -10.50 -11.56 -4.61
CA GLY A 466 -10.78 -10.21 -4.12
C GLY A 466 -10.29 -9.12 -5.06
N MET A 467 -9.11 -9.29 -5.66
CA MET A 467 -8.62 -8.39 -6.68
C MET A 467 -9.53 -8.35 -7.91
N GLN A 468 -10.03 -9.50 -8.38
CA GLN A 468 -10.93 -9.54 -9.54
C GLN A 468 -12.34 -9.00 -9.22
N MET A 469 -12.82 -9.13 -7.99
CA MET A 469 -14.01 -8.42 -7.51
C MET A 469 -13.79 -6.90 -7.56
N SER A 470 -12.65 -6.44 -7.04
CA SER A 470 -12.30 -5.01 -7.07
C SER A 470 -12.16 -4.48 -8.49
N ARG A 471 -11.63 -5.29 -9.41
CA ARG A 471 -11.58 -5.00 -10.85
C ARG A 471 -12.99 -4.88 -11.44
N ALA A 472 -13.88 -5.83 -11.16
CA ALA A 472 -15.26 -5.80 -11.62
C ALA A 472 -16.00 -4.53 -11.15
N THR A 473 -15.79 -4.15 -9.90
CA THR A 473 -16.34 -2.93 -9.30
C THR A 473 -15.75 -1.69 -10.01
N TYR A 474 -14.42 -1.61 -10.14
CA TYR A 474 -13.72 -0.47 -10.74
C TYR A 474 -14.10 -0.25 -12.21
N GLU A 475 -14.07 -1.31 -13.02
CA GLU A 475 -14.48 -1.27 -14.44
C GLU A 475 -15.98 -0.93 -14.58
N GLY A 476 -16.82 -1.43 -13.66
CA GLY A 476 -18.25 -1.09 -13.61
C GLY A 476 -18.49 0.38 -13.30
N LEU A 477 -17.82 0.92 -12.27
CA LEU A 477 -17.95 2.35 -11.92
C LEU A 477 -17.48 3.26 -13.05
N LEU A 478 -16.35 2.94 -13.70
CA LEU A 478 -15.87 3.71 -14.86
C LEU A 478 -16.85 3.67 -16.04
N ARG A 479 -17.43 2.52 -16.34
CA ARG A 479 -18.43 2.40 -17.43
C ARG A 479 -19.70 3.19 -17.14
N LEU A 480 -20.15 3.21 -15.88
CA LEU A 480 -21.38 3.87 -15.47
C LEU A 480 -21.19 5.37 -15.22
N ARG A 481 -20.01 5.82 -14.85
CA ARG A 481 -19.61 7.22 -14.59
C ARG A 481 -18.23 7.50 -15.16
N PRO A 482 -18.09 7.61 -16.50
CA PRO A 482 -16.79 7.61 -17.18
C PRO A 482 -15.91 8.83 -16.91
N ASP A 483 -16.47 9.90 -16.36
CA ASP A 483 -15.73 11.11 -16.04
C ASP A 483 -15.34 11.21 -14.56
N GLU A 484 -15.92 10.39 -13.67
CA GLU A 484 -15.63 10.42 -12.23
C GLU A 484 -14.50 9.44 -11.87
N ARG A 485 -13.69 9.79 -10.86
CA ARG A 485 -12.69 8.87 -10.28
C ARG A 485 -13.39 7.86 -9.38
N PRO A 486 -13.28 6.56 -9.64
CA PRO A 486 -13.80 5.54 -8.75
C PRO A 486 -13.09 5.59 -7.38
N PHE A 487 -13.83 5.30 -6.32
CA PHE A 487 -13.27 5.00 -5.02
C PHE A 487 -13.79 3.65 -4.54
N ILE A 488 -12.87 2.74 -4.28
CA ILE A 488 -13.15 1.40 -3.78
C ILE A 488 -12.19 1.13 -2.64
N LEU A 489 -12.70 0.55 -1.56
CA LEU A 489 -11.92 -0.05 -0.49
C LEU A 489 -12.10 -1.56 -0.57
N SER A 490 -11.02 -2.33 -0.46
CA SER A 490 -11.08 -3.80 -0.47
C SER A 490 -10.30 -4.39 0.70
N ARG A 491 -10.82 -5.49 1.28
CA ARG A 491 -10.12 -6.24 2.34
C ARG A 491 -9.07 -7.15 1.74
N ALA A 492 -9.45 -7.96 0.77
CA ALA A 492 -8.54 -8.90 0.13
C ALA A 492 -8.07 -8.42 -1.25
N SER A 493 -6.82 -8.74 -1.59
CA SER A 493 -6.23 -8.39 -2.87
C SER A 493 -5.01 -9.27 -3.20
N PHE A 494 -4.44 -9.04 -4.40
CA PHE A 494 -3.21 -9.64 -4.88
C PHE A 494 -2.32 -8.58 -5.52
N ALA A 495 -1.05 -8.91 -5.80
CA ALA A 495 -0.14 -8.05 -6.56
C ALA A 495 -0.81 -7.49 -7.82
N GLY A 496 -0.74 -6.17 -8.03
CA GLY A 496 -1.45 -5.48 -9.11
C GLY A 496 -2.85 -4.96 -8.76
N GLY A 497 -3.42 -5.36 -7.60
CA GLY A 497 -4.73 -4.89 -7.15
C GLY A 497 -4.77 -3.42 -6.76
N GLN A 498 -3.61 -2.79 -6.51
CA GLN A 498 -3.48 -1.35 -6.29
C GLN A 498 -4.06 -0.49 -7.42
N ARG A 499 -4.25 -1.06 -8.59
CA ARG A 499 -4.89 -0.41 -9.76
C ARG A 499 -6.37 -0.14 -9.55
N TYR A 500 -7.01 -0.87 -8.64
CA TYR A 500 -8.47 -0.93 -8.53
C TYR A 500 -9.00 -0.41 -7.20
N ALA A 501 -8.28 -0.62 -6.10
CA ALA A 501 -8.80 -0.32 -4.78
C ALA A 501 -7.72 0.21 -3.81
N ALA A 502 -8.17 1.00 -2.83
CA ALA A 502 -7.48 1.20 -1.57
C ALA A 502 -7.62 -0.06 -0.71
N LEU A 503 -6.72 -0.26 0.26
CA LEU A 503 -6.76 -1.40 1.17
C LEU A 503 -6.79 -0.97 2.64
N TRP A 504 -7.38 -1.82 3.48
CA TRP A 504 -7.19 -1.79 4.92
C TRP A 504 -6.83 -3.22 5.39
N PRO A 505 -6.03 -3.36 6.45
CA PRO A 505 -5.56 -4.66 6.90
C PRO A 505 -6.59 -5.40 7.78
N GLY A 506 -7.85 -5.40 7.36
CA GLY A 506 -8.94 -6.13 7.99
C GLY A 506 -9.19 -5.79 9.45
N ASP A 507 -9.63 -6.78 10.20
CA ASP A 507 -10.20 -6.67 11.52
C ASP A 507 -9.12 -6.66 12.61
N ASN A 508 -8.54 -5.49 12.87
CA ASN A 508 -7.53 -5.28 13.90
C ASN A 508 -8.14 -5.14 15.31
N THR A 509 -7.32 -5.17 16.33
CA THR A 509 -7.74 -5.06 17.74
C THR A 509 -7.42 -3.69 18.33
N SER A 510 -8.26 -3.23 19.27
CA SER A 510 -8.09 -1.98 20.00
C SER A 510 -6.98 -2.09 21.04
N ASP A 511 -5.73 -2.20 20.61
CA ASP A 511 -4.56 -2.25 21.48
C ASP A 511 -3.34 -1.50 20.91
N TRP A 512 -2.33 -1.32 21.75
CA TRP A 512 -1.10 -0.61 21.40
C TRP A 512 -0.20 -1.39 20.43
N ASN A 513 -0.27 -2.72 20.41
CA ASN A 513 0.49 -3.54 19.49
C ASN A 513 -0.01 -3.33 18.07
N HIS A 514 -1.34 -3.32 17.89
CA HIS A 514 -1.96 -3.06 16.58
C HIS A 514 -1.71 -1.63 16.10
N LEU A 515 -1.77 -0.62 16.97
CA LEU A 515 -1.35 0.73 16.61
C LEU A 515 0.09 0.74 16.09
N ARG A 516 1.03 0.11 16.83
CA ARG A 516 2.43 0.03 16.45
C ARG A 516 2.65 -0.77 15.17
N ALA A 517 1.97 -1.90 15.00
CA ALA A 517 2.10 -2.81 13.87
C ALA A 517 1.74 -2.14 12.53
N THR A 518 0.92 -1.07 12.53
CA THR A 518 0.59 -0.35 11.29
C THR A 518 1.81 0.29 10.63
N ILE A 519 2.87 0.65 11.37
CA ILE A 519 4.05 1.31 10.80
C ILE A 519 4.84 0.36 9.90
N PRO A 520 5.32 -0.81 10.37
CA PRO A 520 6.01 -1.76 9.51
C PRO A 520 5.08 -2.36 8.43
N MET A 521 3.81 -2.58 8.74
CA MET A 521 2.84 -3.15 7.80
C MET A 521 2.58 -2.20 6.62
N PHE A 522 2.27 -0.93 6.86
CA PHE A 522 2.04 0.04 5.77
C PHE A 522 3.31 0.33 4.98
N SER A 523 4.47 0.33 5.66
CA SER A 523 5.76 0.41 4.98
C SER A 523 5.98 -0.77 4.03
N GLY A 524 5.67 -1.99 4.47
CA GLY A 524 5.71 -3.20 3.67
C GLY A 524 4.74 -3.19 2.48
N MET A 525 3.48 -2.82 2.73
CA MET A 525 2.44 -2.67 1.70
C MET A 525 2.83 -1.60 0.67
N GLY A 526 3.31 -0.44 1.13
CA GLY A 526 3.76 0.65 0.26
C GLY A 526 4.94 0.24 -0.64
N MET A 527 5.96 -0.41 -0.08
CA MET A 527 7.08 -0.94 -0.86
C MET A 527 6.64 -2.04 -1.85
N SER A 528 5.53 -2.71 -1.57
CA SER A 528 4.91 -3.74 -2.42
C SER A 528 3.83 -3.18 -3.37
N GLY A 529 3.80 -1.85 -3.59
CA GLY A 529 2.97 -1.18 -4.59
C GLY A 529 1.65 -0.60 -4.09
N PHE A 530 1.21 -0.91 -2.88
CA PHE A 530 -0.05 -0.41 -2.31
C PHE A 530 0.18 0.88 -1.54
N SER A 531 0.08 2.03 -2.19
CA SER A 531 0.28 3.34 -1.57
C SER A 531 -0.97 3.88 -0.87
N PHE A 532 -2.18 3.46 -1.28
CA PHE A 532 -3.43 3.96 -0.71
C PHE A 532 -3.95 2.97 0.34
N VAL A 533 -3.40 3.05 1.55
CA VAL A 533 -3.69 2.15 2.67
C VAL A 533 -4.06 2.93 3.93
N GLY A 534 -4.85 2.31 4.80
CA GLY A 534 -5.18 2.81 6.13
C GLY A 534 -5.73 1.67 6.97
N SER A 535 -5.69 1.78 8.30
CA SER A 535 -6.28 0.80 9.22
C SER A 535 -7.55 1.36 9.88
N ASP A 536 -8.29 0.51 10.55
CA ASP A 536 -9.38 0.92 11.41
C ASP A 536 -8.79 1.63 12.64
N ILE A 537 -8.93 2.97 12.63
CA ILE A 537 -8.41 3.82 13.68
C ILE A 537 -9.20 3.59 14.96
N GLY A 538 -8.50 3.32 16.05
CA GLY A 538 -9.08 2.95 17.32
C GLY A 538 -9.21 1.44 17.53
N GLY A 539 -9.07 0.65 16.46
CA GLY A 539 -9.25 -0.80 16.44
C GLY A 539 -10.69 -1.21 16.15
N PHE A 540 -10.86 -2.29 15.37
CA PHE A 540 -12.16 -2.86 15.06
C PHE A 540 -12.70 -3.70 16.20
N ALA A 541 -11.97 -4.72 16.63
CA ALA A 541 -12.31 -5.55 17.77
C ALA A 541 -11.98 -4.85 19.09
N ASP A 542 -12.74 -5.17 20.14
CA ASP A 542 -12.61 -4.61 21.49
C ASP A 542 -12.89 -3.08 21.58
N ALA A 543 -12.39 -2.44 22.62
CA ALA A 543 -12.63 -1.03 22.89
C ALA A 543 -11.34 -0.32 23.30
N PRO A 544 -10.94 0.76 22.60
CA PRO A 544 -9.75 1.51 22.95
C PRO A 544 -9.94 2.33 24.24
N THR A 545 -8.84 2.53 24.98
CA THR A 545 -8.81 3.61 25.98
C THR A 545 -8.92 4.97 25.26
N PRO A 546 -9.38 6.03 25.97
CA PRO A 546 -9.44 7.38 25.37
C PRO A 546 -8.07 7.84 24.83
N GLU A 547 -6.97 7.51 25.51
CA GLU A 547 -5.63 7.85 25.05
C GLU A 547 -5.22 7.04 23.80
N LEU A 548 -5.46 5.75 23.79
CA LEU A 548 -5.16 4.89 22.61
C LEU A 548 -5.91 5.40 21.38
N PHE A 549 -7.21 5.66 21.48
CA PHE A 549 -7.98 6.21 20.36
C PHE A 549 -7.39 7.53 19.85
N THR A 550 -7.11 8.46 20.77
CA THR A 550 -6.56 9.77 20.41
C THR A 550 -5.19 9.64 19.74
N ARG A 551 -4.29 8.79 20.27
CA ARG A 551 -2.98 8.55 19.67
C ARG A 551 -3.07 7.89 18.31
N TRP A 552 -4.01 6.97 18.14
CA TRP A 552 -4.25 6.35 16.84
C TRP A 552 -4.83 7.34 15.83
N LEU A 553 -5.73 8.20 16.27
CA LEU A 553 -6.26 9.27 15.44
C LEU A 553 -5.18 10.28 15.02
N GLN A 554 -4.27 10.66 15.93
CA GLN A 554 -3.10 11.50 15.62
C GLN A 554 -2.17 10.84 14.59
N LEU A 555 -1.88 9.54 14.72
CA LEU A 555 -1.14 8.77 13.72
C LEU A 555 -1.90 8.70 12.39
N GLY A 556 -3.20 8.48 12.45
CA GLY A 556 -4.11 8.40 11.30
C GLY A 556 -4.15 9.65 10.42
N VAL A 557 -3.78 10.83 10.97
CA VAL A 557 -3.61 12.06 10.16
C VAL A 557 -2.63 11.83 9.00
N PHE A 558 -1.63 10.99 9.20
CA PHE A 558 -0.59 10.66 8.23
C PHE A 558 -0.80 9.32 7.51
N TYR A 559 -1.95 8.67 7.71
CA TYR A 559 -2.33 7.55 6.85
C TYR A 559 -2.77 8.07 5.47
N PRO A 560 -2.43 7.41 4.38
CA PRO A 560 -3.00 7.75 3.07
C PRO A 560 -4.53 7.72 3.10
N PHE A 561 -5.14 6.68 3.69
CA PHE A 561 -6.57 6.51 3.93
C PHE A 561 -6.89 6.63 5.43
N MET A 562 -7.75 7.58 5.82
CA MET A 562 -8.05 7.90 7.23
C MET A 562 -9.51 7.58 7.57
N ARG A 563 -9.74 6.43 8.20
CA ARG A 563 -11.08 5.96 8.60
C ARG A 563 -11.08 5.48 10.04
N VAL A 564 -12.07 5.90 10.84
CA VAL A 564 -12.47 5.27 12.10
C VAL A 564 -13.49 4.19 11.78
N HIS A 565 -13.31 2.98 12.32
CA HIS A 565 -14.25 1.87 12.20
C HIS A 565 -14.17 0.96 13.42
N SER A 566 -15.32 0.42 13.85
CA SER A 566 -15.43 -0.45 15.04
C SER A 566 -16.51 -1.50 14.88
N ALA A 567 -16.36 -2.62 15.57
CA ALA A 567 -17.25 -3.76 15.51
C ALA A 567 -18.61 -3.52 16.16
N PHE A 568 -19.58 -4.34 15.80
CA PHE A 568 -20.90 -4.39 16.43
C PHE A 568 -20.80 -4.74 17.91
N GLY A 569 -21.58 -4.04 18.74
CA GLY A 569 -21.61 -4.29 20.19
C GLY A 569 -20.46 -3.63 20.99
N THR A 570 -19.47 -3.03 20.34
CA THR A 570 -18.42 -2.24 21.02
C THR A 570 -18.91 -0.85 21.41
N PRO A 571 -18.24 -0.14 22.35
CA PRO A 571 -18.56 1.26 22.65
C PRO A 571 -18.43 2.19 21.43
N ASP A 572 -19.09 3.34 21.50
CA ASP A 572 -19.01 4.37 20.46
C ASP A 572 -17.57 4.91 20.32
N GLN A 573 -17.08 5.00 19.08
CA GLN A 573 -15.72 5.47 18.75
C GLN A 573 -15.73 6.74 17.87
N GLU A 574 -16.77 7.56 17.94
CA GLU A 574 -16.74 8.87 17.31
C GLU A 574 -15.76 9.80 18.06
N PRO A 575 -15.19 10.81 17.39
CA PRO A 575 -14.20 11.71 18.00
C PRO A 575 -14.61 12.37 19.30
N TRP A 576 -15.91 12.49 19.58
CA TRP A 576 -16.50 13.10 20.79
C TRP A 576 -16.86 12.11 21.90
N SER A 577 -16.69 10.79 21.69
CA SER A 577 -17.19 9.76 22.60
C SER A 577 -16.43 9.67 23.92
N TYR A 578 -15.25 10.31 24.03
CA TYR A 578 -14.32 10.19 25.15
C TYR A 578 -14.29 11.41 26.08
N GLY A 579 -15.28 12.28 25.98
CA GLY A 579 -15.43 13.48 26.81
C GLY A 579 -14.73 14.73 26.26
N PRO A 580 -15.00 15.93 26.87
CA PRO A 580 -14.65 17.22 26.24
C PRO A 580 -13.16 17.43 25.98
N ARG A 581 -12.28 16.92 26.86
CA ARG A 581 -10.81 17.06 26.68
C ARG A 581 -10.30 16.28 25.47
N TYR A 582 -10.75 15.05 25.33
CA TYR A 582 -10.38 14.21 24.20
C TYR A 582 -11.03 14.67 22.90
N GLU A 583 -12.30 15.10 22.94
CA GLU A 583 -12.97 15.70 21.79
C GLU A 583 -12.18 16.89 21.21
N GLU A 584 -11.66 17.77 22.07
CA GLU A 584 -10.85 18.90 21.62
C GLU A 584 -9.57 18.46 20.91
N VAL A 585 -8.84 17.49 21.48
CA VAL A 585 -7.60 16.96 20.90
C VAL A 585 -7.89 16.22 19.59
N ASN A 586 -8.93 15.39 19.57
CA ASN A 586 -9.36 14.64 18.39
C ASN A 586 -9.78 15.58 17.25
N ARG A 587 -10.51 16.66 17.56
CA ARG A 587 -10.87 17.71 16.60
C ARG A 587 -9.62 18.34 15.98
N ARG A 588 -8.65 18.76 16.79
CA ARG A 588 -7.40 19.35 16.30
C ARG A 588 -6.60 18.39 15.42
N ALA A 589 -6.58 17.10 15.75
CA ALA A 589 -5.95 16.11 14.91
C ALA A 589 -6.64 16.02 13.54
N ILE A 590 -7.97 15.98 13.50
CA ILE A 590 -8.72 15.96 12.24
C ILE A 590 -8.55 17.30 11.49
N GLU A 591 -8.59 18.43 12.17
CA GLU A 591 -8.33 19.76 11.57
C GLU A 591 -6.96 19.82 10.90
N LEU A 592 -5.91 19.26 11.54
CA LEU A 592 -4.58 19.14 10.92
C LEU A 592 -4.61 18.35 9.60
N ARG A 593 -5.40 17.26 9.53
CA ARG A 593 -5.59 16.51 8.28
C ARG A 593 -6.11 17.41 7.17
N TYR A 594 -7.12 18.24 7.49
CA TYR A 594 -7.73 19.16 6.51
C TYR A 594 -6.83 20.34 6.14
N GLU A 595 -6.02 20.82 7.06
CA GLU A 595 -4.97 21.79 6.74
C GLU A 595 -3.91 21.23 5.79
N LEU A 596 -3.54 19.97 5.98
CA LEU A 596 -2.53 19.27 5.17
C LEU A 596 -3.08 18.65 3.87
N LEU A 597 -4.38 18.72 3.58
CA LEU A 597 -4.96 18.11 2.38
C LEU A 597 -4.22 18.47 1.08
N PRO A 598 -3.78 19.72 0.83
CA PRO A 598 -2.99 20.03 -0.37
C PRO A 598 -1.67 19.25 -0.41
N HIS A 599 -1.00 19.10 0.72
CA HIS A 599 0.24 18.31 0.82
C HIS A 599 -0.01 16.82 0.65
N ILE A 600 -1.04 16.29 1.32
CA ILE A 600 -1.44 14.87 1.22
C ILE A 600 -1.80 14.53 -0.23
N TYR A 601 -2.59 15.38 -0.89
CA TYR A 601 -2.97 15.18 -2.29
C TYR A 601 -1.75 15.19 -3.22
N ASN A 602 -0.81 16.10 -2.98
CA ASN A 602 0.45 16.17 -3.72
C ASN A 602 1.31 14.91 -3.56
N VAL A 603 1.41 14.36 -2.34
CA VAL A 603 2.13 13.12 -2.05
C VAL A 603 1.44 11.90 -2.70
N MET A 604 0.11 11.86 -2.70
CA MET A 604 -0.65 10.81 -3.39
C MET A 604 -0.52 10.91 -4.91
N GLN A 605 -0.39 12.13 -5.46
CA GLN A 605 -0.10 12.32 -6.88
C GLN A 605 1.30 11.81 -7.25
N GLU A 606 2.32 12.07 -6.42
CA GLU A 606 3.66 11.48 -6.61
C GLU A 606 3.57 9.95 -6.64
N ALA A 607 2.82 9.35 -5.71
CA ALA A 607 2.64 7.91 -5.66
C ALA A 607 1.94 7.37 -6.92
N SER A 608 0.93 8.05 -7.44
CA SER A 608 0.22 7.65 -8.66
C SER A 608 1.08 7.76 -9.92
N GLU A 609 2.01 8.71 -9.96
CA GLU A 609 2.89 8.95 -11.09
C GLU A 609 4.15 8.08 -11.07
N THR A 610 4.71 7.85 -9.89
CA THR A 610 6.02 7.20 -9.73
C THR A 610 5.95 5.81 -9.10
N GLY A 611 4.88 5.50 -8.38
CA GLY A 611 4.76 4.30 -7.55
C GLY A 611 5.47 4.39 -6.19
N VAL A 612 6.24 5.46 -5.92
CA VAL A 612 6.88 5.65 -4.61
C VAL A 612 5.78 5.93 -3.56
N PRO A 613 5.70 5.15 -2.48
CA PRO A 613 4.56 5.23 -1.58
C PRO A 613 4.49 6.54 -0.79
N ALA A 614 3.27 6.93 -0.39
CA ALA A 614 3.04 8.09 0.48
C ALA A 614 3.58 7.88 1.89
N PHE A 615 3.34 6.70 2.46
CA PHE A 615 3.85 6.26 3.75
C PHE A 615 5.15 5.49 3.51
N ARG A 616 6.31 6.04 3.94
CA ARG A 616 7.65 5.55 3.57
C ARG A 616 8.45 5.14 4.80
N PRO A 617 9.06 3.94 4.84
CA PRO A 617 10.13 3.68 5.79
C PRO A 617 11.32 4.58 5.48
N LEU A 618 12.09 4.93 6.51
CA LEU A 618 13.22 5.85 6.37
C LEU A 618 14.25 5.40 5.32
N LEU A 619 14.45 4.08 5.19
CA LEU A 619 15.40 3.50 4.24
C LEU A 619 15.12 3.87 2.77
N LEU A 620 13.87 4.19 2.39
CA LEU A 620 13.56 4.61 1.01
C LEU A 620 14.18 5.97 0.67
N GLU A 621 14.30 6.87 1.66
CA GLU A 621 14.91 8.18 1.48
C GLU A 621 16.40 8.22 1.86
N TYR A 622 16.82 7.34 2.77
CA TYR A 622 18.17 7.29 3.33
C TYR A 622 18.77 5.88 3.26
N PRO A 623 18.87 5.28 2.06
CA PRO A 623 19.28 3.87 1.92
C PRO A 623 20.72 3.58 2.37
N SER A 624 21.60 4.59 2.36
CA SER A 624 22.98 4.45 2.78
C SER A 624 23.21 4.65 4.28
N ASP A 625 22.14 4.93 5.03
CA ASP A 625 22.22 5.13 6.48
C ASP A 625 21.78 3.86 7.22
N PRO A 626 22.73 3.10 7.84
CA PRO A 626 22.40 1.83 8.50
C PRO A 626 21.39 1.95 9.63
N ALA A 627 21.28 3.11 10.29
CA ALA A 627 20.31 3.33 11.35
C ALA A 627 18.85 3.32 10.87
N THR A 628 18.63 3.39 9.54
CA THR A 628 17.29 3.38 8.94
C THR A 628 16.80 1.99 8.53
N TRP A 629 17.71 1.01 8.42
CA TRP A 629 17.39 -0.28 7.79
C TRP A 629 16.43 -1.15 8.61
N GLU A 630 16.45 -1.04 9.92
CA GLU A 630 15.54 -1.77 10.83
C GLU A 630 14.61 -0.84 11.61
N ARG A 631 14.48 0.43 11.17
CA ARG A 631 13.62 1.42 11.83
C ARG A 631 12.16 1.17 11.46
N ASP A 632 11.37 0.67 12.40
CA ASP A 632 9.97 0.27 12.23
C ASP A 632 9.01 0.97 13.21
N ASP A 633 9.48 2.04 13.85
CA ASP A 633 8.77 2.79 14.89
C ASP A 633 8.51 4.26 14.55
N GLU A 634 8.97 4.70 13.38
CA GLU A 634 8.79 6.01 12.79
C GLU A 634 8.87 5.91 11.26
N PHE A 635 8.35 6.90 10.55
CA PHE A 635 8.25 6.86 9.09
C PHE A 635 8.29 8.26 8.49
N LEU A 636 8.43 8.33 7.18
CA LEU A 636 8.27 9.56 6.40
C LEU A 636 6.91 9.59 5.70
N PHE A 637 6.19 10.69 5.81
CA PHE A 637 5.05 10.99 4.95
C PHE A 637 5.51 11.87 3.77
N GLY A 638 5.50 11.27 2.58
CA GLY A 638 6.23 11.83 1.44
C GLY A 638 7.74 11.84 1.70
N ALA A 639 8.45 12.80 1.10
CA ALA A 639 9.89 12.95 1.27
C ALA A 639 10.29 13.89 2.42
N ASP A 640 9.33 14.62 2.99
CA ASP A 640 9.61 15.83 3.74
C ASP A 640 9.18 15.83 5.21
N LEU A 641 8.23 14.98 5.61
CA LEU A 641 7.70 14.94 6.98
C LEU A 641 8.04 13.61 7.66
N LEU A 642 8.91 13.65 8.67
CA LEU A 642 9.17 12.51 9.55
C LEU A 642 8.16 12.53 10.70
N VAL A 643 7.49 11.39 10.91
CA VAL A 643 6.43 11.21 11.91
C VAL A 643 6.84 10.12 12.90
N ALA A 644 6.84 10.45 14.21
CA ALA A 644 7.22 9.54 15.27
C ALA A 644 6.13 9.47 16.36
N PRO A 645 5.10 8.61 16.19
CA PRO A 645 3.96 8.55 17.08
C PRO A 645 4.29 7.99 18.46
N ALA A 646 3.38 8.19 19.42
CA ALA A 646 3.37 7.43 20.67
C ALA A 646 3.06 5.95 20.37
N LEU A 647 3.74 5.03 21.03
CA LEU A 647 3.66 3.58 20.75
C LEU A 647 3.25 2.74 21.96
N ARG A 648 2.99 3.37 23.10
CA ARG A 648 2.60 2.70 24.37
C ARG A 648 1.97 3.69 25.33
N GLU A 649 1.38 3.19 26.39
CA GLU A 649 0.82 3.98 27.50
C GLU A 649 1.36 3.42 28.84
N PRO A 650 1.83 4.26 29.78
CA PRO A 650 2.09 5.69 29.60
C PRO A 650 3.39 5.94 28.80
N GLN A 651 3.43 6.99 28.01
CA GLN A 651 4.63 7.45 27.33
C GLN A 651 4.72 8.97 27.37
N SER A 652 5.67 9.51 28.15
CA SER A 652 5.90 10.95 28.29
C SER A 652 7.05 11.49 27.44
N GLU A 653 7.82 10.61 26.82
CA GLU A 653 8.97 10.95 25.99
C GLU A 653 9.10 9.96 24.81
N ARG A 654 9.54 10.44 23.65
CA ARG A 654 9.81 9.66 22.46
C ARG A 654 11.25 9.82 22.00
N GLU A 655 11.96 8.72 21.81
CA GLU A 655 13.24 8.70 21.08
C GLU A 655 12.93 8.70 19.57
N VAL A 656 13.51 9.64 18.83
CA VAL A 656 13.33 9.83 17.40
C VAL A 656 14.69 9.87 16.73
N TYR A 657 14.90 9.04 15.72
CA TYR A 657 16.09 9.10 14.90
C TYR A 657 15.89 10.11 13.76
N LEU A 658 16.67 11.16 13.73
CA LEU A 658 16.70 12.11 12.64
C LEU A 658 17.87 11.76 11.70
N PRO A 659 17.62 11.30 10.47
CA PRO A 659 18.69 11.08 9.48
C PRO A 659 19.53 12.32 9.23
N LYS A 660 20.72 12.16 8.68
CA LYS A 660 21.66 13.28 8.42
C LYS A 660 21.02 14.42 7.64
N GLY A 661 21.25 15.65 8.11
CA GLY A 661 20.71 16.89 7.54
C GLY A 661 20.04 17.75 8.62
N ASP A 662 19.43 18.85 8.21
CA ASP A 662 18.66 19.71 9.09
C ASP A 662 17.21 19.26 9.18
N TRP A 663 16.66 19.28 10.39
CA TRP A 663 15.27 18.99 10.68
C TRP A 663 14.66 20.09 11.52
N TYR A 664 13.39 20.35 11.31
CA TYR A 664 12.65 21.39 12.04
C TYR A 664 11.42 20.76 12.69
N ASP A 665 11.29 20.92 14.00
CA ASP A 665 10.05 20.57 14.68
C ASP A 665 8.88 21.30 14.03
N PHE A 666 7.88 20.54 13.61
CA PHE A 666 6.76 21.05 12.81
C PHE A 666 5.90 22.07 13.61
N TRP A 667 5.83 21.90 14.94
CA TRP A 667 4.99 22.71 15.82
C TRP A 667 5.69 23.97 16.30
N THR A 668 6.96 23.86 16.68
CA THR A 668 7.72 24.94 17.32
C THR A 668 8.71 25.62 16.39
N SER A 669 8.96 25.06 15.21
CA SER A 669 10.00 25.49 14.27
C SER A 669 11.44 25.35 14.81
N LYS A 670 11.64 24.71 15.95
CA LYS A 670 12.97 24.47 16.51
C LYS A 670 13.79 23.60 15.57
N ARG A 671 15.01 24.06 15.25
CA ARG A 671 15.96 23.32 14.39
C ARG A 671 16.69 22.25 15.19
N TYR A 672 16.87 21.10 14.58
CA TYR A 672 17.68 19.99 15.04
C TYR A 672 18.68 19.60 13.92
N GLU A 673 19.91 19.30 14.33
CA GLU A 673 20.88 18.65 13.45
C GLU A 673 20.64 17.14 13.50
N GLY A 674 20.49 16.50 12.34
CA GLY A 674 20.28 15.07 12.20
C GLY A 674 21.57 14.24 12.27
N GLY A 675 21.46 12.95 11.89
CA GLY A 675 22.49 11.92 12.07
C GLY A 675 22.55 11.37 13.48
N LYS A 676 21.49 11.54 14.28
CA LYS A 676 21.43 11.11 15.69
C LYS A 676 20.00 10.90 16.19
N THR A 677 19.86 10.14 17.25
CA THR A 677 18.62 10.02 18.01
C THR A 677 18.48 11.21 18.98
N ILE A 678 17.30 11.80 19.00
CA ILE A 678 16.91 12.84 19.95
C ILE A 678 15.78 12.36 20.85
N LYS A 679 15.61 13.01 22.00
CA LYS A 679 14.47 12.79 22.89
C LYS A 679 13.54 13.98 22.81
N VAL A 680 12.25 13.71 22.60
CA VAL A 680 11.22 14.74 22.53
C VAL A 680 10.12 14.44 23.53
N PRO A 681 9.59 15.46 24.22
CA PRO A 681 8.47 15.28 25.14
C PRO A 681 7.20 14.93 24.38
N LEU A 682 6.42 14.00 24.91
CA LEU A 682 5.08 13.67 24.44
C LEU A 682 4.05 14.28 25.37
N THR A 683 3.12 15.04 24.79
CA THR A 683 1.90 15.48 25.44
C THR A 683 0.69 14.95 24.66
N LEU A 684 -0.46 14.86 25.28
CA LEU A 684 -1.68 14.41 24.59
C LEU A 684 -2.04 15.29 23.38
N ASP A 685 -1.60 16.55 23.38
CA ASP A 685 -1.99 17.56 22.39
C ASP A 685 -1.24 17.45 21.05
N ASN A 686 -0.17 16.67 20.99
CA ASN A 686 0.67 16.61 19.79
C ASN A 686 1.19 15.21 19.49
N ILE A 687 1.50 15.01 18.20
CA ILE A 687 2.31 13.94 17.67
C ILE A 687 3.64 14.55 17.22
N PRO A 688 4.82 13.98 17.56
CA PRO A 688 6.08 14.46 17.05
C PRO A 688 6.16 14.35 15.53
N VAL A 689 6.36 15.49 14.88
CA VAL A 689 6.55 15.61 13.43
C VAL A 689 7.73 16.54 13.18
N PHE A 690 8.59 16.17 12.25
CA PHE A 690 9.75 16.96 11.85
C PHE A 690 9.74 17.18 10.35
N ALA A 691 9.85 18.45 9.95
CA ALA A 691 10.02 18.80 8.54
C ALA A 691 11.52 18.83 8.19
N ARG A 692 11.85 18.22 7.06
CA ARG A 692 13.22 18.21 6.54
C ARG A 692 13.65 19.62 6.12
N GLY A 693 14.92 19.98 6.32
CA GLY A 693 15.50 21.19 5.73
C GLY A 693 15.35 21.21 4.22
N GLY A 694 14.80 22.31 3.69
CA GLY A 694 14.45 22.45 2.28
C GLY A 694 13.05 21.97 1.89
N ALA A 695 12.25 21.51 2.84
CA ALA A 695 10.85 21.15 2.58
C ALA A 695 9.98 22.36 2.22
N PHE A 696 8.98 22.08 1.37
CA PHE A 696 7.84 22.95 1.13
C PHE A 696 6.58 22.17 1.53
N VAL A 697 5.95 22.56 2.63
CA VAL A 697 4.72 21.92 3.10
C VAL A 697 3.52 22.74 2.67
N PHE A 698 2.66 22.14 1.86
CA PHE A 698 1.48 22.80 1.30
C PHE A 698 0.30 22.65 2.24
N ARG A 699 -0.34 23.77 2.59
CA ARG A 699 -1.46 23.82 3.56
C ARG A 699 -2.57 24.74 3.08
N GLN A 700 -3.67 24.67 3.78
CA GLN A 700 -4.82 25.58 3.65
C GLN A 700 -5.43 25.86 5.05
N PRO A 701 -6.34 26.80 5.18
CA PRO A 701 -7.15 26.95 6.40
C PRO A 701 -8.01 25.69 6.66
N VAL A 702 -8.41 25.50 7.92
CA VAL A 702 -9.35 24.44 8.28
C VAL A 702 -10.68 24.65 7.55
N ILE A 703 -11.17 23.58 6.94
CA ILE A 703 -12.47 23.50 6.27
C ILE A 703 -13.27 22.33 6.86
N GLN A 704 -14.59 22.31 6.71
CA GLN A 704 -15.44 21.26 7.29
C GLN A 704 -15.55 20.02 6.36
N HIS A 705 -15.34 20.20 5.08
CA HIS A 705 -15.27 19.11 4.08
C HIS A 705 -14.55 19.59 2.82
N THR A 706 -14.08 18.67 2.01
CA THR A 706 -13.26 18.98 0.81
C THR A 706 -13.99 19.81 -0.24
N GLY A 707 -15.31 19.86 -0.21
CA GLY A 707 -16.12 20.73 -1.09
C GLY A 707 -15.92 22.23 -0.82
N GLU A 708 -15.40 22.62 0.34
CA GLU A 708 -15.09 24.00 0.69
C GLU A 708 -13.66 24.43 0.26
N MET A 709 -12.88 23.51 -0.31
CA MET A 709 -11.49 23.75 -0.67
C MET A 709 -11.30 24.81 -1.78
N PRO A 710 -12.17 24.91 -2.82
CA PRO A 710 -12.01 25.92 -3.85
C PRO A 710 -12.03 27.34 -3.29
N GLY A 711 -11.04 28.17 -3.68
CA GLY A 711 -10.90 29.56 -3.23
C GLY A 711 -10.21 29.75 -1.89
N GLN A 712 -9.90 28.67 -1.15
CA GLN A 712 -9.10 28.80 0.08
C GLN A 712 -7.67 29.25 -0.24
N PRO A 713 -7.04 30.09 0.60
CA PRO A 713 -5.65 30.47 0.43
C PRO A 713 -4.72 29.24 0.38
N MET A 714 -3.77 29.23 -0.56
CA MET A 714 -2.67 28.27 -0.55
C MET A 714 -1.57 28.77 0.37
N ILE A 715 -1.31 28.04 1.44
CA ILE A 715 -0.25 28.32 2.40
C ILE A 715 0.92 27.39 2.12
N VAL A 716 2.12 27.94 2.02
CA VAL A 716 3.36 27.19 1.76
C VAL A 716 4.34 27.46 2.88
N ASP A 717 4.57 26.47 3.72
CA ASP A 717 5.63 26.50 4.73
C ASP A 717 6.97 26.17 4.08
N VAL A 718 7.92 27.10 4.12
CA VAL A 718 9.25 26.96 3.52
C VAL A 718 10.29 26.78 4.61
N TYR A 719 10.86 25.58 4.68
CA TYR A 719 11.91 25.23 5.63
C TYR A 719 13.29 25.53 5.03
N PRO A 720 14.21 26.14 5.82
CA PRO A 720 15.47 26.64 5.30
C PRO A 720 16.37 25.54 4.70
N ALA A 721 16.96 25.86 3.53
CA ALA A 721 18.10 25.16 2.93
C ALA A 721 18.85 26.11 2.00
N ALA A 722 20.12 25.84 1.70
CA ALA A 722 20.89 26.61 0.71
C ALA A 722 20.20 26.59 -0.67
N ARG A 723 19.76 25.40 -1.09
CA ARG A 723 18.96 25.16 -2.30
C ARG A 723 18.00 24.01 -2.08
N SER A 724 16.76 24.18 -2.54
CA SER A 724 15.79 23.07 -2.65
C SER A 724 14.70 23.41 -3.64
N GLU A 725 14.02 22.37 -4.10
CA GLU A 725 12.92 22.47 -5.06
C GLU A 725 11.84 21.46 -4.71
N ARG A 726 10.56 21.88 -4.77
CA ARG A 726 9.38 21.00 -4.65
C ARG A 726 8.30 21.44 -5.63
N SER A 727 7.49 20.47 -6.03
CA SER A 727 6.34 20.72 -6.89
C SER A 727 5.03 20.59 -6.11
N LEU A 728 4.08 21.45 -6.42
CA LEU A 728 2.67 21.34 -6.03
C LEU A 728 1.86 20.97 -7.26
N TYR A 729 1.11 19.90 -7.16
CA TYR A 729 0.17 19.46 -8.19
C TYR A 729 -1.26 19.85 -7.81
N GLU A 730 -2.03 20.33 -8.79
CA GLU A 730 -3.44 20.67 -8.61
C GLU A 730 -4.27 20.30 -9.85
N ASP A 731 -5.49 19.83 -9.59
CA ASP A 731 -6.55 19.56 -10.57
C ASP A 731 -7.92 19.81 -9.92
N ASP A 732 -9.02 19.36 -10.52
CA ASP A 732 -10.36 19.53 -9.94
C ASP A 732 -10.62 18.61 -8.71
N GLY A 733 -9.82 17.56 -8.53
CA GLY A 733 -9.89 16.63 -7.40
C GLY A 733 -11.02 15.59 -7.49
N SER A 734 -11.71 15.48 -8.61
CA SER A 734 -12.88 14.59 -8.73
C SER A 734 -13.01 13.86 -10.06
N THR A 735 -12.63 14.51 -11.15
CA THR A 735 -12.81 13.94 -12.50
C THR A 735 -11.53 13.29 -13.03
N LEU A 736 -11.65 12.56 -14.12
CA LEU A 736 -10.54 11.98 -14.87
C LEU A 736 -9.86 12.98 -15.84
N ASP A 737 -10.24 14.26 -15.83
CA ASP A 737 -9.64 15.28 -16.69
C ASP A 737 -8.13 15.40 -16.52
N TYR A 738 -7.62 15.10 -15.34
CA TYR A 738 -6.17 15.09 -15.09
C TYR A 738 -5.41 14.13 -16.02
N THR A 739 -6.01 13.01 -16.43
CA THR A 739 -5.40 12.05 -17.37
C THR A 739 -5.34 12.62 -18.80
N ARG A 740 -6.11 13.67 -19.07
CA ARG A 740 -6.22 14.37 -20.36
C ARG A 740 -5.54 15.74 -20.32
N GLY A 741 -4.70 16.01 -19.31
CA GLY A 741 -3.97 17.27 -19.15
C GLY A 741 -4.72 18.37 -18.38
N GLY A 742 -5.87 18.07 -17.77
CA GLY A 742 -6.65 18.97 -16.91
C GLY A 742 -6.00 19.16 -15.52
N SER A 743 -4.73 19.51 -15.49
CA SER A 743 -3.96 19.71 -14.26
C SER A 743 -2.97 20.86 -14.40
N VAL A 744 -2.39 21.29 -13.27
CA VAL A 744 -1.27 22.23 -13.20
C VAL A 744 -0.24 21.75 -12.20
N ARG A 745 1.03 21.88 -12.56
CA ARG A 745 2.16 21.64 -11.67
C ARG A 745 2.89 22.96 -11.44
N ARG A 746 3.03 23.33 -10.19
CA ARG A 746 3.78 24.53 -9.78
C ARG A 746 5.09 24.09 -9.14
N THR A 747 6.19 24.70 -9.57
CA THR A 747 7.52 24.42 -9.01
C THR A 747 7.94 25.59 -8.13
N PHE A 748 8.28 25.29 -6.90
CA PHE A 748 8.82 26.21 -5.90
C PHE A 748 10.29 25.88 -5.70
N ARG A 749 11.18 26.86 -5.97
CA ARG A 749 12.62 26.71 -5.76
C ARG A 749 13.10 27.77 -4.79
N GLN A 750 13.76 27.38 -3.72
CA GLN A 750 14.45 28.31 -2.83
C GLN A 750 15.95 28.30 -3.08
N THR A 751 16.56 29.50 -2.96
CA THR A 751 18.01 29.74 -2.91
C THR A 751 18.28 30.69 -1.77
N ARG A 752 19.28 30.39 -0.93
CA ARG A 752 19.71 31.25 0.19
C ARG A 752 21.20 31.55 0.05
N GLU A 753 21.52 32.81 -0.11
CA GLU A 753 22.90 33.31 -0.27
C GLU A 753 23.02 34.65 0.45
N GLU A 754 24.09 34.84 1.21
CA GLU A 754 24.43 36.10 1.90
C GLU A 754 23.29 36.75 2.69
N GLY A 755 22.48 35.94 3.37
CA GLY A 755 21.33 36.38 4.16
C GLY A 755 20.08 36.69 3.32
N ARG A 756 20.14 36.67 2.01
CA ARG A 756 19.02 36.83 1.08
C ARG A 756 18.37 35.46 0.83
N THR A 757 17.05 35.39 0.91
CA THR A 757 16.26 34.23 0.49
C THR A 757 15.47 34.58 -0.75
N VAL A 758 15.61 33.76 -1.78
CA VAL A 758 14.87 33.87 -3.04
C VAL A 758 14.00 32.64 -3.22
N ILE A 759 12.73 32.84 -3.55
CA ILE A 759 11.79 31.79 -3.89
C ILE A 759 11.29 32.05 -5.32
N ASP A 760 11.73 31.22 -6.26
CA ASP A 760 11.22 31.24 -7.63
C ASP A 760 10.02 30.31 -7.72
N VAL A 761 8.95 30.81 -8.33
CA VAL A 761 7.72 30.04 -8.55
C VAL A 761 7.41 30.04 -10.04
N SER A 762 7.19 28.86 -10.60
CA SER A 762 6.74 28.68 -11.98
C SER A 762 5.57 27.70 -12.04
N ALA A 763 4.81 27.73 -13.13
CA ALA A 763 3.67 26.84 -13.33
C ALA A 763 3.65 26.30 -14.76
N ALA A 764 3.26 25.02 -14.91
CA ALA A 764 3.05 24.35 -16.18
C ALA A 764 1.75 23.53 -16.12
N GLY A 765 0.93 23.64 -17.17
CA GLY A 765 -0.37 22.96 -17.27
C GLY A 765 -1.53 23.91 -17.50
N SER A 766 -2.70 23.35 -17.83
CA SER A 766 -3.89 24.10 -18.26
C SER A 766 -4.87 24.44 -17.14
N TYR A 767 -4.90 23.63 -16.06
CA TYR A 767 -5.82 23.85 -14.95
C TYR A 767 -5.57 25.18 -14.23
N ARG A 768 -6.64 25.85 -13.85
CA ARG A 768 -6.58 27.07 -13.04
C ARG A 768 -7.53 26.93 -11.87
N PRO A 769 -7.01 26.84 -10.63
CA PRO A 769 -7.83 26.89 -9.42
C PRO A 769 -8.66 28.17 -9.33
N ALA A 770 -9.69 28.17 -8.51
CA ALA A 770 -10.43 29.38 -8.18
C ALA A 770 -9.49 30.46 -7.61
N ALA A 771 -9.80 31.73 -7.88
CA ALA A 771 -9.01 32.86 -7.41
C ALA A 771 -8.83 32.82 -5.89
N ARG A 772 -7.57 32.93 -5.44
CA ARG A 772 -7.18 32.84 -4.02
C ARG A 772 -5.90 33.63 -3.75
N ASP A 773 -5.53 33.70 -2.47
CA ASP A 773 -4.21 34.19 -2.09
C ASP A 773 -3.18 33.04 -2.02
N LEU A 774 -1.92 33.38 -2.30
CA LEU A 774 -0.75 32.59 -1.95
C LEU A 774 -0.09 33.19 -0.72
N VAL A 775 0.17 32.35 0.30
CA VAL A 775 0.80 32.75 1.55
C VAL A 775 2.07 31.92 1.74
N LEU A 776 3.24 32.57 1.60
CA LEU A 776 4.51 31.92 1.91
C LEU A 776 4.88 32.20 3.36
N ARG A 777 5.17 31.16 4.13
CA ARG A 777 5.66 31.25 5.51
C ARG A 777 7.10 30.75 5.54
N VAL A 778 8.04 31.69 5.54
CA VAL A 778 9.47 31.44 5.43
C VAL A 778 10.14 31.62 6.77
N ARG A 779 10.86 30.61 7.22
CA ARG A 779 11.58 30.68 8.50
C ARG A 779 12.93 31.36 8.33
N LEU A 780 13.16 32.43 9.09
CA LEU A 780 14.38 33.24 9.00
C LEU A 780 14.92 33.57 10.38
N ASP A 781 16.26 33.57 10.49
CA ASP A 781 16.94 33.91 11.73
C ASP A 781 16.97 35.42 11.99
N SER A 782 16.88 36.26 10.93
CA SER A 782 16.92 37.72 10.98
C SER A 782 15.63 38.35 10.49
N THR A 783 15.37 39.60 10.89
CA THR A 783 14.25 40.39 10.36
C THR A 783 14.64 40.93 9.00
N PRO A 784 13.79 40.74 7.97
CA PRO A 784 14.02 41.31 6.67
C PRO A 784 13.97 42.83 6.71
N GLY A 785 14.87 43.50 5.95
CA GLY A 785 14.77 44.91 5.67
C GLY A 785 13.81 45.20 4.51
N ARG A 786 13.70 44.25 3.57
CA ARG A 786 12.83 44.39 2.40
C ARG A 786 12.33 43.05 1.86
N VAL A 787 11.05 43.05 1.44
CA VAL A 787 10.43 41.92 0.74
C VAL A 787 9.86 42.38 -0.60
N ARG A 788 10.18 41.67 -1.70
CA ARG A 788 9.75 41.99 -3.06
C ARG A 788 9.08 40.79 -3.72
N VAL A 789 8.10 41.09 -4.58
CA VAL A 789 7.50 40.12 -5.51
C VAL A 789 7.70 40.64 -6.93
N GLY A 790 8.63 40.03 -7.68
CA GLY A 790 9.12 40.59 -8.94
C GLY A 790 9.76 41.96 -8.69
N THR A 791 9.21 42.97 -9.31
CA THR A 791 9.66 44.38 -9.15
C THR A 791 8.94 45.11 -8.00
N GLU A 792 7.82 44.59 -7.50
CA GLU A 792 6.99 45.25 -6.46
C GLU A 792 7.59 45.05 -5.07
N THR A 793 7.81 46.12 -4.32
CA THR A 793 8.17 46.05 -2.90
C THR A 793 6.91 46.00 -2.06
N LEU A 794 6.81 44.97 -1.23
CA LEU A 794 5.67 44.79 -0.35
C LEU A 794 5.80 45.62 0.93
N SER A 795 4.68 46.16 1.39
CA SER A 795 4.60 46.83 2.68
C SER A 795 4.71 45.84 3.86
N GLN A 796 5.46 46.20 4.89
CA GLN A 796 5.43 45.52 6.16
C GLN A 796 4.08 45.79 6.85
N LEU A 797 3.45 44.76 7.34
CA LEU A 797 2.17 44.82 8.01
C LEU A 797 2.36 44.53 9.50
N ASP A 798 1.53 45.15 10.31
CA ASP A 798 1.31 44.70 11.68
C ASP A 798 0.67 43.30 11.64
N THR A 799 1.08 42.41 12.55
CA THR A 799 0.54 41.06 12.67
C THR A 799 -0.98 41.01 12.88
N SER A 800 -1.56 42.14 13.41
CA SER A 800 -3.01 42.30 13.52
C SER A 800 -3.75 42.41 12.17
N LYS A 801 -3.05 42.73 11.08
CA LYS A 801 -3.58 42.82 9.70
C LYS A 801 -3.32 41.56 8.85
N ALA A 802 -3.34 40.40 9.44
CA ALA A 802 -2.95 39.13 8.83
C ALA A 802 -3.68 38.77 7.50
N GLY A 803 -4.79 39.44 7.17
CA GLY A 803 -5.54 39.21 5.92
C GLY A 803 -5.13 40.10 4.74
N ALA A 804 -4.31 41.16 4.97
CA ALA A 804 -3.92 42.08 3.92
C ALA A 804 -2.73 41.58 3.08
N LYS A 805 -2.60 42.07 1.84
CA LYS A 805 -1.42 41.83 1.00
C LYS A 805 -0.23 42.60 1.56
N GLY A 806 0.91 41.92 1.67
CA GLY A 806 2.13 42.48 2.26
C GLY A 806 2.93 41.38 2.98
N TRP A 807 3.78 41.77 3.90
CA TRP A 807 4.53 40.83 4.73
C TRP A 807 4.53 41.22 6.20
N SER A 808 4.64 40.20 7.07
CA SER A 808 4.77 40.37 8.51
C SER A 808 5.77 39.35 9.07
N ARG A 809 6.27 39.59 10.30
CA ARG A 809 7.14 38.64 11.01
C ARG A 809 6.55 38.32 12.36
N SER A 810 6.40 37.02 12.64
CA SER A 810 5.96 36.54 13.96
C SER A 810 7.12 36.42 14.95
N ALA A 811 6.80 36.23 16.23
CA ALA A 811 7.78 36.16 17.31
C ALA A 811 8.74 34.95 17.17
N ASP A 812 8.29 33.86 16.54
CA ASP A 812 9.09 32.67 16.25
C ASP A 812 10.04 32.81 15.05
N GLY A 813 10.11 34.02 14.46
CA GLY A 813 10.98 34.31 13.32
C GLY A 813 10.39 34.00 11.94
N THR A 814 9.14 33.50 11.87
CA THR A 814 8.48 33.22 10.59
C THR A 814 8.10 34.52 9.88
N VAL A 815 8.58 34.68 8.66
CA VAL A 815 8.17 35.76 7.75
C VAL A 815 7.03 35.27 6.88
N THR A 816 5.86 35.89 7.03
CA THR A 816 4.67 35.57 6.23
C THR A 816 4.54 36.60 5.10
N VAL A 817 4.55 36.12 3.87
CA VAL A 817 4.37 36.95 2.66
C VAL A 817 3.05 36.56 2.02
N ARG A 818 2.08 37.50 1.95
CA ARG A 818 0.75 37.29 1.37
C ARG A 818 0.57 38.09 0.10
N MET A 819 0.16 37.41 -0.97
CA MET A 819 -0.05 37.99 -2.29
C MET A 819 -1.22 37.30 -3.01
N ALA A 820 -1.70 37.90 -4.11
CA ALA A 820 -2.61 37.17 -5.00
C ALA A 820 -1.91 35.97 -5.61
N ASP A 821 -2.56 34.81 -5.67
CA ASP A 821 -2.00 33.63 -6.33
C ASP A 821 -1.90 33.88 -7.85
N ARG A 822 -0.75 33.49 -8.45
CA ARG A 822 -0.44 33.71 -9.86
C ARG A 822 0.07 32.42 -10.49
N PHE A 823 -0.16 32.26 -11.79
CA PHE A 823 0.27 31.09 -12.55
C PHE A 823 1.30 31.41 -13.63
N GLU A 824 1.72 32.70 -13.76
CA GLU A 824 2.92 33.09 -14.46
C GLU A 824 4.15 32.85 -13.55
N ALA A 825 5.32 32.77 -14.15
CA ALA A 825 6.56 32.71 -13.39
C ALA A 825 6.81 34.02 -12.62
N PHE A 826 7.17 33.93 -11.35
CA PHE A 826 7.52 35.08 -10.53
C PHE A 826 8.55 34.69 -9.46
N GLN A 827 9.16 35.71 -8.87
CA GLN A 827 10.16 35.55 -7.80
C GLN A 827 9.72 36.34 -6.57
N VAL A 828 9.92 35.74 -5.40
CA VAL A 828 9.84 36.41 -4.11
C VAL A 828 11.26 36.54 -3.55
N SER A 829 11.71 37.79 -3.29
CA SER A 829 13.01 38.06 -2.68
C SER A 829 12.81 38.65 -1.30
N ILE A 830 13.48 38.04 -0.31
CA ILE A 830 13.49 38.47 1.09
C ILE A 830 14.95 38.85 1.39
N GLU A 831 15.17 40.15 1.61
CA GLU A 831 16.49 40.74 1.76
C GLU A 831 16.69 41.21 3.20
N PRO A 832 17.94 41.18 3.72
CA PRO A 832 18.30 41.68 5.05
C PRO A 832 17.86 43.10 5.31
#